data_595ff12b1552c9b15a1aa543e16ad9bf
#
_entry.id   595ff12b1552c9b15a1aa543e16ad9bf
#
_cell.length_a   1.000
_cell.length_b   1.000
_cell.length_c   1.000
_cell.angle_alpha   90.00
_cell.angle_beta   90.00
_cell.angle_gamma   90.00
#
_symmetry.space_group_name_H-M   'P 1'
#
loop_
_entity.id
_entity.type
_entity.pdbx_description
1 polymer ?
#
loop_
_entity_poly.entity_id
_entity_poly.type
_entity_poly.pdbx_seq_one_letter_code
_entity_poly.pdbx_strand_id
1 'polypeptide(L)'
;MTIPRVKLLAAAIGAATLSSFVHAADQDTVVVTATGFEQKIQNAPASISVISKQQIEDKAYRDVTDALKDVPGVVVTGGGSSSDISIRGMASQYTLFLVNGKRVSTRSTRPNSDNSGIEQGWLPPLESIERIEVIRGPMSSLYGSDAMGGVINVITKKVSNTKAWTGSLHGDATFQENNDSGDILQTNAYASGPLIDGLLGAKVTGLLSRRAEDKIVNGYNEQKMRNGGITLNFTPDEQNDFDLDFARELQDRNSTPGMSKATETCRGTTCTPNTKSETRYEHTTYSLTHSGYYDDFNTTSYIQQEETNNPDREMRSYNTTFNNQNQIFLADHTLTLGGQYRYEKLRDNGNQLEAADGLNKLTRWSWALFAEDEWAMTESFTLTGGLRMDKDQNYGTNWTPRGYGVWHLAEQWTLKGGVSAGYRAPDLRQSSASWGQVTGGGRLDGIIVGNPDLKPEKSLSEEIALIWDNNDNLNAGVTLFNTDFKDKITEVRRCNSSSDPACTIGDHSYDFVSDRVNVDKANMRGVESTFGWKITRDVNWTANYTYTESEQKSGQFSGKPLNKMPKHMFNTTLDWQATPDVGFWSRLNLRGKTSEYLSRTSMSQGTPSYTQVDVGLRYNANKNLLVTAGVYNVLDKQIDYDTYDTVLDGRRYTVGMTYSF
;
A
#
# COMPACT_ATOMS: atom_id res chain seq x y z
N MET A 1 -34.65 -15.11 -55.16
CA MET A 1 -33.34 -14.49 -55.47
C MET A 1 -32.59 -14.30 -54.17
N THR A 2 -31.75 -15.25 -53.86
CA THR A 2 -30.94 -15.36 -52.63
C THR A 2 -29.58 -14.75 -52.90
N ILE A 3 -29.15 -13.78 -52.11
CA ILE A 3 -27.79 -13.21 -52.10
C ILE A 3 -27.10 -13.67 -50.82
N PRO A 4 -25.90 -14.24 -50.91
CA PRO A 4 -25.30 -14.98 -49.78
C PRO A 4 -24.59 -14.07 -48.76
N ARG A 5 -24.85 -14.33 -47.48
CA ARG A 5 -24.22 -13.74 -46.30
C ARG A 5 -22.85 -14.36 -45.97
N VAL A 6 -21.86 -14.30 -46.82
CA VAL A 6 -20.54 -14.95 -46.55
C VAL A 6 -19.36 -13.98 -46.71
N LYS A 7 -19.53 -12.71 -46.95
CA LYS A 7 -18.41 -11.77 -47.12
C LYS A 7 -18.20 -10.75 -45.99
N LEU A 8 -18.91 -10.85 -44.85
CA LEU A 8 -18.73 -9.95 -43.71
C LEU A 8 -17.95 -10.60 -42.54
N LEU A 9 -17.65 -11.89 -42.60
CA LEU A 9 -16.88 -12.58 -41.54
C LEU A 9 -15.37 -12.58 -41.78
N ALA A 10 -14.89 -12.26 -42.97
CA ALA A 10 -13.46 -12.23 -43.29
C ALA A 10 -12.79 -10.85 -43.00
N ALA A 11 -13.56 -9.81 -42.77
CA ALA A 11 -13.03 -8.48 -42.42
C ALA A 11 -12.90 -8.24 -40.89
N ALA A 12 -13.53 -9.09 -40.06
CA ALA A 12 -13.46 -9.00 -38.61
C ALA A 12 -12.30 -9.79 -37.97
N ILE A 13 -11.68 -10.71 -38.72
CA ILE A 13 -10.55 -11.53 -38.24
C ILE A 13 -9.19 -10.87 -38.59
N GLY A 14 -9.15 -9.90 -39.48
CA GLY A 14 -7.93 -9.17 -39.85
C GLY A 14 -7.59 -7.97 -38.96
N ALA A 15 -8.46 -7.58 -38.03
CA ALA A 15 -8.26 -6.44 -37.14
C ALA A 15 -7.91 -6.82 -35.67
N ALA A 16 -7.81 -8.12 -35.38
CA ALA A 16 -7.58 -8.60 -34.00
C ALA A 16 -6.12 -8.97 -33.69
N THR A 17 -5.16 -8.61 -34.54
CA THR A 17 -3.73 -8.95 -34.32
C THR A 17 -2.77 -7.75 -34.28
N LEU A 18 -3.26 -6.56 -34.01
CA LEU A 18 -2.41 -5.38 -33.83
C LEU A 18 -2.94 -4.57 -32.68
N SER A 19 -2.42 -4.79 -31.47
CA SER A 19 -2.19 -3.78 -30.46
C SER A 19 -2.11 -4.36 -29.06
N SER A 20 -0.91 -4.76 -28.68
CA SER A 20 -0.52 -4.79 -27.28
C SER A 20 0.51 -3.68 -27.12
N PHE A 21 0.08 -2.44 -26.94
CA PHE A 21 0.96 -1.32 -26.70
C PHE A 21 0.64 -0.66 -25.36
N VAL A 22 1.70 -0.48 -24.59
CA VAL A 22 1.79 0.22 -23.32
C VAL A 22 1.06 1.55 -23.40
N HIS A 23 0.10 1.74 -22.55
CA HIS A 23 -0.66 2.97 -22.41
C HIS A 23 -0.11 3.79 -21.25
N ALA A 24 0.22 5.05 -21.48
CA ALA A 24 0.04 6.08 -20.45
C ALA A 24 -1.40 5.89 -19.93
N ALA A 25 -1.64 6.08 -18.62
CA ALA A 25 -2.91 5.72 -18.01
C ALA A 25 -4.06 6.02 -18.95
N ASP A 26 -4.53 4.98 -19.63
CA ASP A 26 -5.54 5.10 -20.67
C ASP A 26 -6.83 5.48 -19.97
N GLN A 27 -7.55 6.44 -20.47
CA GLN A 27 -8.85 6.82 -19.91
C GLN A 27 -9.85 5.66 -19.93
N ASP A 28 -9.62 4.68 -20.78
CA ASP A 28 -10.36 3.42 -20.80
C ASP A 28 -9.91 2.40 -19.75
N THR A 29 -8.87 2.71 -18.93
CA THR A 29 -8.46 1.84 -17.82
C THR A 29 -9.59 1.71 -16.82
N VAL A 30 -9.96 0.46 -16.53
CA VAL A 30 -11.02 0.13 -15.59
C VAL A 30 -10.44 0.03 -14.18
N VAL A 31 -11.15 0.61 -13.22
CA VAL A 31 -10.83 0.59 -11.78
C VAL A 31 -12.03 0.14 -10.98
N VAL A 32 -11.77 -0.43 -9.81
CA VAL A 32 -12.82 -0.95 -8.92
C VAL A 32 -12.77 -0.34 -7.52
N THR A 33 -11.61 0.14 -7.09
CA THR A 33 -11.40 0.54 -5.68
C THR A 33 -12.16 1.80 -5.27
N ALA A 34 -12.44 2.69 -6.21
CA ALA A 34 -13.07 3.98 -5.90
C ALA A 34 -14.55 3.90 -5.54
N THR A 35 -15.26 2.89 -6.03
CA THR A 35 -16.72 2.71 -5.86
C THR A 35 -17.11 1.29 -5.46
N GLY A 36 -16.15 0.35 -5.53
CA GLY A 36 -16.40 -1.06 -5.28
C GLY A 36 -16.99 -1.81 -6.49
N PHE A 37 -17.11 -1.16 -7.65
CA PHE A 37 -17.49 -1.77 -8.93
C PHE A 37 -16.61 -1.25 -10.07
N GLU A 38 -16.57 -2.00 -11.16
CA GLU A 38 -15.73 -1.67 -12.32
C GLU A 38 -16.26 -0.43 -13.06
N GLN A 39 -15.42 0.57 -13.24
CA GLN A 39 -15.70 1.77 -14.04
C GLN A 39 -14.43 2.33 -14.65
N LYS A 40 -14.59 3.19 -15.67
CA LYS A 40 -13.44 3.88 -16.28
C LYS A 40 -12.79 4.84 -15.27
N ILE A 41 -11.48 4.93 -15.26
CA ILE A 41 -10.70 5.78 -14.34
C ILE A 41 -11.13 7.26 -14.45
N GLN A 42 -11.50 7.73 -15.64
CA GLN A 42 -11.97 9.10 -15.84
C GLN A 42 -13.28 9.40 -15.11
N ASN A 43 -14.13 8.39 -14.89
CA ASN A 43 -15.42 8.51 -14.21
C ASN A 43 -15.29 8.26 -12.71
N ALA A 44 -14.18 7.69 -12.26
CA ALA A 44 -13.98 7.33 -10.86
C ALA A 44 -14.00 8.58 -9.96
N PRO A 45 -14.85 8.61 -8.92
CA PRO A 45 -14.99 9.76 -8.01
C PRO A 45 -13.86 9.80 -6.99
N ALA A 46 -12.61 9.81 -7.45
CA ALA A 46 -11.40 9.88 -6.62
C ALA A 46 -10.19 10.27 -7.48
N SER A 47 -9.13 10.74 -6.80
CA SER A 47 -7.78 10.82 -7.39
C SER A 47 -7.16 9.42 -7.36
N ILE A 48 -7.17 8.74 -8.49
CA ILE A 48 -6.70 7.36 -8.62
C ILE A 48 -5.57 7.25 -9.64
N SER A 49 -4.60 6.38 -9.37
CA SER A 49 -3.56 5.96 -10.29
C SER A 49 -3.58 4.45 -10.43
N VAL A 50 -3.30 3.96 -11.62
CA VAL A 50 -3.24 2.53 -11.93
C VAL A 50 -1.84 2.19 -12.44
N ILE A 51 -1.25 1.15 -11.89
CA ILE A 51 -0.06 0.49 -12.43
C ILE A 51 -0.54 -0.78 -13.11
N SER A 52 -0.47 -0.80 -14.43
CA SER A 52 -0.98 -1.92 -15.22
C SER A 52 -0.03 -3.11 -15.19
N LYS A 53 -0.57 -4.29 -15.54
CA LYS A 53 0.20 -5.51 -15.75
C LYS A 53 1.39 -5.28 -16.68
N GLN A 54 1.17 -4.59 -17.80
CA GLN A 54 2.22 -4.29 -18.77
C GLN A 54 3.36 -3.46 -18.16
N GLN A 55 3.04 -2.45 -17.36
CA GLN A 55 4.06 -1.65 -16.66
C GLN A 55 4.85 -2.49 -15.65
N ILE A 56 4.20 -3.44 -14.99
CA ILE A 56 4.85 -4.37 -14.05
C ILE A 56 5.82 -5.29 -14.80
N GLU A 57 5.40 -5.86 -15.93
CA GLU A 57 6.18 -6.78 -16.73
C GLU A 57 7.37 -6.08 -17.44
N ASP A 58 7.18 -4.84 -17.89
CA ASP A 58 8.19 -4.12 -18.68
C ASP A 58 9.33 -3.52 -17.85
N LYS A 59 9.06 -3.12 -16.60
CA LYS A 59 10.01 -2.32 -15.81
C LYS A 59 10.85 -3.10 -14.82
N ALA A 60 10.76 -4.43 -14.81
CA ALA A 60 11.51 -5.30 -13.91
C ALA A 60 11.50 -4.80 -12.44
N TYR A 61 10.31 -4.42 -11.97
CA TYR A 61 10.13 -4.08 -10.56
C TYR A 61 10.43 -5.30 -9.69
N ARG A 62 11.10 -5.10 -8.57
CA ARG A 62 11.38 -6.16 -7.62
C ARG A 62 10.13 -6.58 -6.84
N ASP A 63 9.34 -5.60 -6.42
CA ASP A 63 8.13 -5.76 -5.62
C ASP A 63 7.14 -4.61 -5.86
N VAL A 64 6.00 -4.66 -5.20
CA VAL A 64 4.97 -3.62 -5.28
C VAL A 64 5.50 -2.24 -4.86
N THR A 65 6.42 -2.17 -3.90
CA THR A 65 7.00 -0.90 -3.44
C THR A 65 7.81 -0.18 -4.50
N ASP A 66 8.55 -0.93 -5.33
CA ASP A 66 9.29 -0.32 -6.44
C ASP A 66 8.34 0.31 -7.47
N ALA A 67 7.22 -0.36 -7.75
CA ALA A 67 6.20 0.16 -8.65
C ALA A 67 5.52 1.42 -8.09
N LEU A 68 5.28 1.47 -6.79
CA LEU A 68 4.63 2.60 -6.12
C LEU A 68 5.48 3.87 -6.09
N LYS A 69 6.81 3.78 -6.26
CA LYS A 69 7.70 4.96 -6.31
C LYS A 69 7.37 5.93 -7.44
N ASP A 70 6.76 5.44 -8.52
CA ASP A 70 6.42 6.25 -9.70
C ASP A 70 5.04 6.91 -9.59
N VAL A 71 4.27 6.63 -8.55
CA VAL A 71 2.91 7.17 -8.35
C VAL A 71 2.97 8.56 -7.72
N PRO A 72 2.27 9.58 -8.27
CA PRO A 72 2.21 10.91 -7.67
C PRO A 72 1.63 10.85 -6.26
N GLY A 73 2.15 11.69 -5.35
CA GLY A 73 1.67 11.75 -3.96
C GLY A 73 2.06 10.58 -3.07
N VAL A 74 2.71 9.55 -3.61
CA VAL A 74 3.16 8.37 -2.86
C VAL A 74 4.65 8.50 -2.54
N VAL A 75 4.99 8.32 -1.27
CA VAL A 75 6.37 8.30 -0.79
C VAL A 75 6.67 6.97 -0.15
N VAL A 76 7.67 6.29 -0.67
CA VAL A 76 8.30 5.15 0.01
C VAL A 76 9.39 5.74 0.90
N THR A 77 9.16 5.73 2.21
CA THR A 77 10.09 6.27 3.22
C THR A 77 10.95 5.15 3.80
N GLY A 78 12.12 5.53 4.32
CA GLY A 78 13.05 4.56 4.90
C GLY A 78 13.86 3.80 3.85
N GLY A 79 14.53 2.78 4.30
CA GLY A 79 15.44 1.90 3.56
C GLY A 79 16.18 1.03 4.56
N GLY A 80 17.16 0.28 4.10
CA GLY A 80 17.85 -0.65 4.99
C GLY A 80 16.89 -1.69 5.57
N SER A 81 16.72 -1.71 6.88
CA SER A 81 15.83 -2.63 7.57
C SER A 81 14.38 -2.15 7.68
N SER A 82 14.07 -0.94 7.21
CA SER A 82 12.81 -0.26 7.48
C SER A 82 12.34 0.55 6.28
N SER A 83 11.18 0.23 5.74
CA SER A 83 10.51 1.05 4.71
C SER A 83 9.00 1.09 4.94
N ASP A 84 8.40 2.24 4.69
CA ASP A 84 6.96 2.47 4.83
C ASP A 84 6.44 3.26 3.63
N ILE A 85 5.13 3.18 3.38
CA ILE A 85 4.47 3.88 2.29
C ILE A 85 3.53 4.92 2.88
N SER A 86 3.73 6.17 2.48
CA SER A 86 2.93 7.32 2.87
C SER A 86 2.26 7.94 1.66
N ILE A 87 1.03 8.41 1.82
CA ILE A 87 0.26 9.07 0.75
C ILE A 87 -0.07 10.50 1.19
N ARG A 88 0.22 11.49 0.34
CA ARG A 88 -0.08 12.92 0.55
C ARG A 88 0.36 13.47 1.91
N GLY A 89 1.49 13.01 2.40
CA GLY A 89 2.02 13.46 3.69
C GLY A 89 1.42 12.78 4.92
N MET A 90 0.43 11.93 4.77
CA MET A 90 -0.09 11.10 5.85
C MET A 90 0.88 9.94 6.12
N ALA A 91 1.19 9.67 7.37
CA ALA A 91 2.08 8.58 7.76
C ALA A 91 1.53 7.21 7.33
N SER A 92 2.40 6.23 7.23
CA SER A 92 2.07 4.91 6.68
C SER A 92 0.93 4.17 7.40
N GLN A 93 0.71 4.45 8.68
CA GLN A 93 -0.41 3.90 9.45
C GLN A 93 -1.79 4.34 8.97
N TYR A 94 -1.86 5.34 8.11
CA TYR A 94 -3.09 5.87 7.49
C TYR A 94 -3.26 5.40 6.04
N THR A 95 -2.39 4.52 5.56
CA THR A 95 -2.48 3.88 4.25
C THR A 95 -3.02 2.47 4.42
N LEU A 96 -4.15 2.19 3.79
CA LEU A 96 -4.77 0.88 3.81
C LEU A 96 -4.30 0.05 2.62
N PHE A 97 -3.82 -1.18 2.90
CA PHE A 97 -3.52 -2.17 1.87
C PHE A 97 -4.67 -3.15 1.70
N LEU A 98 -5.01 -3.43 0.45
CA LEU A 98 -6.00 -4.44 0.07
C LEU A 98 -5.40 -5.41 -0.94
N VAL A 99 -5.88 -6.64 -0.92
CA VAL A 99 -5.71 -7.63 -2.00
C VAL A 99 -7.09 -8.06 -2.45
N ASN A 100 -7.42 -7.79 -3.71
CA ASN A 100 -8.76 -8.03 -4.27
C ASN A 100 -9.90 -7.43 -3.41
N GLY A 101 -9.70 -6.19 -2.92
CA GLY A 101 -10.66 -5.51 -2.06
C GLY A 101 -10.70 -5.99 -0.60
N LYS A 102 -9.95 -7.03 -0.24
CA LYS A 102 -9.87 -7.58 1.11
C LYS A 102 -8.68 -6.99 1.87
N ARG A 103 -8.91 -6.54 3.09
CA ARG A 103 -7.91 -5.88 3.94
C ARG A 103 -6.74 -6.80 4.28
N VAL A 104 -5.54 -6.24 4.23
CA VAL A 104 -4.31 -6.84 4.79
C VAL A 104 -3.97 -6.10 6.08
N SER A 105 -4.13 -6.76 7.22
CA SER A 105 -3.92 -6.19 8.56
C SER A 105 -2.55 -6.58 9.07
N THR A 106 -1.70 -5.60 9.37
CA THR A 106 -0.27 -5.89 9.40
C THR A 106 0.43 -5.43 10.66
N ARG A 107 -0.15 -4.42 11.35
CA ARG A 107 0.58 -3.73 12.43
C ARG A 107 0.44 -4.35 13.81
N SER A 108 -0.50 -5.26 14.00
CA SER A 108 -0.84 -5.80 15.34
C SER A 108 0.29 -6.59 15.99
N THR A 109 1.18 -7.20 15.20
CA THR A 109 2.33 -7.99 15.69
C THR A 109 3.65 -7.22 15.62
N ARG A 110 3.61 -5.92 15.39
CA ARG A 110 4.75 -5.02 15.43
C ARG A 110 4.68 -4.12 16.66
N PRO A 111 5.61 -4.21 17.63
CA PRO A 111 5.78 -3.17 18.62
C PRO A 111 6.33 -1.88 18.00
N ASN A 112 6.17 -0.75 18.70
CA ASN A 112 6.57 0.57 18.20
C ASN A 112 8.03 0.68 17.72
N SER A 113 8.91 -0.18 18.22
CA SER A 113 10.34 -0.20 17.89
C SER A 113 10.72 -1.16 16.77
N ASP A 114 9.76 -1.95 16.26
CA ASP A 114 10.04 -2.87 15.17
C ASP A 114 10.14 -2.16 13.83
N ASN A 115 10.94 -2.75 12.94
CA ASN A 115 11.14 -2.25 11.60
C ASN A 115 9.83 -2.21 10.82
N SER A 116 9.62 -1.13 10.11
CA SER A 116 8.55 -0.98 9.13
C SER A 116 8.82 -1.82 7.86
N GLY A 117 7.84 -1.88 6.98
CA GLY A 117 7.98 -2.53 5.67
C GLY A 117 7.79 -4.04 5.67
N ILE A 118 7.25 -4.62 6.73
CA ILE A 118 6.91 -6.05 6.78
C ILE A 118 5.74 -6.34 5.85
N GLU A 119 4.80 -5.42 5.77
CA GLU A 119 3.56 -5.52 5.02
C GLU A 119 3.77 -5.75 3.53
N GLN A 120 4.82 -5.17 2.96
CA GLN A 120 5.09 -5.33 1.53
C GLN A 120 5.46 -6.77 1.16
N GLY A 121 6.03 -7.52 2.09
CA GLY A 121 6.32 -8.94 1.88
C GLY A 121 5.10 -9.85 1.94
N TRP A 122 3.93 -9.32 2.31
CA TRP A 122 2.66 -10.06 2.35
C TRP A 122 1.75 -9.75 1.17
N LEU A 123 2.26 -9.01 0.20
CA LEU A 123 1.57 -8.77 -1.06
C LEU A 123 1.84 -9.91 -2.05
N PRO A 124 0.91 -10.20 -2.95
CA PRO A 124 1.09 -11.25 -3.95
C PRO A 124 2.32 -11.03 -4.83
N PRO A 125 2.94 -12.11 -5.35
CA PRO A 125 4.01 -12.01 -6.35
C PRO A 125 3.57 -11.21 -7.57
N LEU A 126 4.48 -10.39 -8.13
CA LEU A 126 4.18 -9.49 -9.25
C LEU A 126 3.57 -10.21 -10.45
N GLU A 127 4.01 -11.44 -10.75
CA GLU A 127 3.49 -12.26 -11.85
C GLU A 127 2.02 -12.62 -11.71
N SER A 128 1.50 -12.61 -10.48
CA SER A 128 0.08 -12.88 -10.21
C SER A 128 -0.80 -11.63 -10.25
N ILE A 129 -0.19 -10.44 -10.39
CA ILE A 129 -0.90 -9.16 -10.33
C ILE A 129 -1.42 -8.79 -11.71
N GLU A 130 -2.68 -8.37 -11.77
CA GLU A 130 -3.32 -7.79 -12.95
C GLU A 130 -3.09 -6.29 -13.01
N ARG A 131 -3.24 -5.61 -11.88
CA ARG A 131 -2.98 -4.18 -11.71
C ARG A 131 -2.90 -3.79 -10.25
N ILE A 132 -2.33 -2.62 -9.99
CA ILE A 132 -2.32 -2.01 -8.66
C ILE A 132 -3.07 -0.69 -8.78
N GLU A 133 -4.12 -0.52 -7.99
CA GLU A 133 -4.91 0.70 -7.91
C GLU A 133 -4.51 1.49 -6.66
N VAL A 134 -4.19 2.77 -6.82
CA VAL A 134 -3.77 3.65 -5.73
C VAL A 134 -4.72 4.83 -5.66
N ILE A 135 -5.56 4.85 -4.63
CA ILE A 135 -6.42 6.01 -4.33
C ILE A 135 -5.69 6.91 -3.34
N ARG A 136 -5.67 8.19 -3.62
CA ARG A 136 -5.10 9.23 -2.77
C ARG A 136 -6.22 10.04 -2.13
N GLY A 137 -6.20 10.13 -0.83
CA GLY A 137 -7.25 10.73 -0.01
C GLY A 137 -8.14 9.70 0.70
N PRO A 138 -8.98 10.15 1.64
CA PRO A 138 -9.76 9.27 2.49
C PRO A 138 -10.78 8.43 1.73
N MET A 139 -10.84 7.14 2.05
CA MET A 139 -11.81 6.16 1.54
C MET A 139 -12.52 5.42 2.68
N SER A 140 -12.58 6.02 3.86
CA SER A 140 -13.24 5.39 5.02
C SER A 140 -14.74 5.18 4.83
N SER A 141 -15.39 5.90 3.91
CA SER A 141 -16.81 5.68 3.56
C SER A 141 -17.08 4.29 2.97
N LEU A 142 -16.11 3.67 2.30
CA LEU A 142 -16.23 2.30 1.78
C LEU A 142 -15.46 1.29 2.64
N TYR A 143 -14.22 1.63 3.04
CA TYR A 143 -13.30 0.67 3.65
C TYR A 143 -13.15 0.79 5.16
N GLY A 144 -13.74 1.83 5.78
CA GLY A 144 -13.70 2.04 7.23
C GLY A 144 -12.36 2.54 7.75
N SER A 145 -12.01 2.12 8.96
CA SER A 145 -10.79 2.54 9.66
C SER A 145 -9.52 2.33 8.81
N ASP A 146 -8.52 3.20 9.00
CA ASP A 146 -7.17 3.19 8.42
C ASP A 146 -7.04 3.73 6.98
N ALA A 147 -8.15 3.93 6.26
CA ALA A 147 -8.17 4.50 4.91
C ALA A 147 -8.24 6.05 4.93
N MET A 148 -7.39 6.71 5.73
CA MET A 148 -7.38 8.17 5.89
C MET A 148 -6.48 8.88 4.89
N GLY A 149 -5.31 8.32 4.59
CA GLY A 149 -4.34 8.87 3.64
C GLY A 149 -4.59 8.37 2.23
N GLY A 150 -5.07 7.14 2.11
CA GLY A 150 -5.38 6.50 0.85
C GLY A 150 -5.49 4.98 0.95
N VAL A 151 -5.71 4.36 -0.20
CA VAL A 151 -5.86 2.91 -0.35
C VAL A 151 -4.97 2.42 -1.47
N ILE A 152 -4.25 1.36 -1.23
CA ILE A 152 -3.50 0.61 -2.24
C ILE A 152 -4.16 -0.76 -2.36
N ASN A 153 -4.76 -1.03 -3.52
CA ASN A 153 -5.44 -2.28 -3.80
C ASN A 153 -4.70 -3.06 -4.89
N VAL A 154 -4.18 -4.21 -4.51
CA VAL A 154 -3.51 -5.14 -5.43
C VAL A 154 -4.57 -6.08 -6.00
N ILE A 155 -4.87 -5.92 -7.28
CA ILE A 155 -5.82 -6.77 -8.01
C ILE A 155 -5.03 -7.91 -8.67
N THR A 156 -5.34 -9.14 -8.29
CA THR A 156 -4.69 -10.32 -8.86
C THR A 156 -5.41 -10.81 -10.11
N LYS A 157 -4.68 -11.49 -11.00
CA LYS A 157 -5.26 -12.17 -12.16
C LYS A 157 -6.37 -13.12 -11.71
N LYS A 158 -7.49 -13.13 -12.41
CA LYS A 158 -8.59 -14.07 -12.18
C LYS A 158 -8.13 -15.50 -12.50
N VAL A 159 -8.82 -16.48 -11.93
CA VAL A 159 -8.58 -17.88 -12.29
C VAL A 159 -8.97 -18.08 -13.76
N SER A 160 -8.10 -18.74 -14.53
CA SER A 160 -8.39 -19.04 -15.92
C SER A 160 -9.38 -20.20 -16.03
N ASN A 161 -10.47 -19.99 -16.76
CA ASN A 161 -11.44 -21.03 -17.12
C ASN A 161 -11.25 -21.52 -18.56
N THR A 162 -10.10 -21.24 -19.18
CA THR A 162 -9.76 -21.74 -20.52
C THR A 162 -9.44 -23.24 -20.48
N LYS A 163 -9.50 -23.87 -21.64
CA LYS A 163 -9.18 -25.33 -21.79
C LYS A 163 -7.69 -25.67 -21.63
N ALA A 164 -6.84 -24.73 -21.26
CA ALA A 164 -5.42 -24.93 -21.07
C ALA A 164 -4.91 -24.18 -19.84
N TRP A 165 -3.98 -24.80 -19.13
CA TRP A 165 -3.23 -24.12 -18.10
C TRP A 165 -2.31 -23.07 -18.73
N THR A 166 -2.27 -21.90 -18.10
CA THR A 166 -1.35 -20.82 -18.42
C THR A 166 -0.55 -20.46 -17.18
N GLY A 167 0.65 -19.95 -17.38
CA GLY A 167 1.46 -19.56 -16.23
C GLY A 167 2.74 -18.86 -16.63
N SER A 168 3.49 -18.46 -15.61
CA SER A 168 4.82 -17.89 -15.77
C SER A 168 5.73 -18.31 -14.63
N LEU A 169 6.99 -18.48 -14.97
CA LEU A 169 8.09 -18.65 -14.03
C LEU A 169 9.09 -17.51 -14.28
N HIS A 170 9.29 -16.69 -13.26
CA HIS A 170 10.25 -15.58 -13.28
C HIS A 170 11.40 -15.87 -12.34
N GLY A 171 12.61 -15.49 -12.73
CA GLY A 171 13.78 -15.48 -11.88
C GLY A 171 14.63 -14.27 -12.17
N ASP A 172 15.10 -13.58 -11.13
CA ASP A 172 16.01 -12.46 -11.26
C ASP A 172 17.15 -12.49 -10.23
N ALA A 173 18.25 -11.88 -10.62
CA ALA A 173 19.41 -11.66 -9.77
C ALA A 173 19.82 -10.19 -9.84
N THR A 174 19.98 -9.58 -8.67
CA THR A 174 20.49 -8.22 -8.52
C THR A 174 21.88 -8.27 -7.87
N PHE A 175 22.87 -7.72 -8.56
CA PHE A 175 24.25 -7.60 -8.12
C PHE A 175 24.54 -6.16 -7.74
N GLN A 176 25.05 -5.96 -6.54
CA GLN A 176 25.44 -4.65 -6.04
C GLN A 176 26.84 -4.29 -6.56
N GLU A 177 27.05 -3.05 -6.99
CA GLU A 177 28.40 -2.56 -7.34
C GLU A 177 29.24 -2.38 -6.08
N ASN A 178 28.61 -1.92 -4.99
CA ASN A 178 29.25 -1.85 -3.67
C ASN A 178 29.30 -3.23 -3.02
N ASN A 179 30.48 -3.78 -2.80
CA ASN A 179 30.69 -5.11 -2.18
C ASN A 179 30.23 -5.19 -0.70
N ASP A 180 29.88 -4.06 -0.08
CA ASP A 180 29.34 -4.00 1.27
C ASP A 180 27.81 -4.05 1.29
N SER A 181 27.17 -3.94 0.14
CA SER A 181 25.73 -4.10 -0.04
C SER A 181 25.37 -5.54 -0.45
N GLY A 182 24.28 -6.07 0.07
CA GLY A 182 23.88 -7.45 -0.16
C GLY A 182 23.18 -7.67 -1.51
N ASP A 183 23.61 -8.70 -2.24
CA ASP A 183 22.96 -9.14 -3.48
C ASP A 183 21.58 -9.74 -3.22
N ILE A 184 20.73 -9.73 -4.25
CA ILE A 184 19.37 -10.23 -4.17
C ILE A 184 19.14 -11.30 -5.23
N LEU A 185 18.52 -12.41 -4.82
CA LEU A 185 18.02 -13.46 -5.71
C LEU A 185 16.52 -13.64 -5.48
N GLN A 186 15.74 -13.69 -6.54
CA GLN A 186 14.29 -13.86 -6.46
C GLN A 186 13.79 -14.84 -7.52
N THR A 187 12.76 -15.61 -7.17
CA THR A 187 12.02 -16.46 -8.10
C THR A 187 10.55 -16.36 -7.77
N ASN A 188 9.73 -16.12 -8.77
CA ASN A 188 8.28 -16.05 -8.70
C ASN A 188 7.67 -17.08 -9.64
N ALA A 189 6.55 -17.65 -9.23
CA ALA A 189 5.79 -18.60 -10.03
C ALA A 189 4.29 -18.25 -9.99
N TYR A 190 3.64 -18.39 -11.12
CA TYR A 190 2.21 -18.25 -11.28
C TYR A 190 1.71 -19.30 -12.27
N ALA A 191 0.63 -19.98 -11.93
CA ALA A 191 -0.08 -20.86 -12.85
C ALA A 191 -1.58 -20.82 -12.58
N SER A 192 -2.40 -20.86 -13.62
CA SER A 192 -3.86 -20.90 -13.52
C SER A 192 -4.45 -21.70 -14.66
N GLY A 193 -5.48 -22.49 -14.36
CA GLY A 193 -6.18 -23.31 -15.35
C GLY A 193 -7.36 -24.07 -14.79
N PRO A 194 -8.15 -24.72 -15.65
CA PRO A 194 -9.29 -25.51 -15.23
C PRO A 194 -8.85 -26.83 -14.58
N LEU A 195 -9.53 -27.18 -13.50
CA LEU A 195 -9.55 -28.54 -12.94
C LEU A 195 -10.72 -29.33 -13.52
N ILE A 196 -11.86 -28.67 -13.68
CA ILE A 196 -13.06 -29.14 -14.39
C ILE A 196 -13.49 -28.00 -15.31
N ASP A 197 -13.42 -28.24 -16.62
CA ASP A 197 -13.69 -27.20 -17.63
C ASP A 197 -15.04 -26.52 -17.40
N GLY A 198 -15.02 -25.19 -17.32
CA GLY A 198 -16.18 -24.33 -17.11
C GLY A 198 -16.83 -24.39 -15.72
N LEU A 199 -16.34 -25.23 -14.79
CA LEU A 199 -16.92 -25.40 -13.46
C LEU A 199 -15.96 -25.10 -12.31
N LEU A 200 -14.75 -25.65 -12.37
CA LEU A 200 -13.76 -25.53 -11.30
C LEU A 200 -12.40 -25.18 -11.88
N GLY A 201 -11.86 -24.06 -11.48
CA GLY A 201 -10.52 -23.63 -11.82
C GLY A 201 -9.61 -23.56 -10.60
N ALA A 202 -8.31 -23.50 -10.85
CA ALA A 202 -7.31 -23.27 -9.81
C ALA A 202 -6.28 -22.24 -10.26
N LYS A 203 -5.77 -21.48 -9.28
CA LYS A 203 -4.64 -20.58 -9.43
C LYS A 203 -3.65 -20.88 -8.31
N VAL A 204 -2.37 -20.99 -8.65
CA VAL A 204 -1.27 -21.22 -7.71
C VAL A 204 -0.23 -20.13 -7.89
N THR A 205 0.28 -19.60 -6.79
CA THR A 205 1.33 -18.58 -6.77
C THR A 205 2.44 -18.97 -5.81
N GLY A 206 3.67 -18.52 -6.10
CA GLY A 206 4.80 -18.73 -5.22
C GLY A 206 5.86 -17.64 -5.39
N LEU A 207 6.55 -17.32 -4.30
CA LEU A 207 7.70 -16.41 -4.29
C LEU A 207 8.75 -16.94 -3.33
N LEU A 208 9.98 -16.98 -3.81
CA LEU A 208 11.17 -17.19 -3.00
C LEU A 208 12.11 -16.01 -3.26
N SER A 209 12.46 -15.28 -2.21
CA SER A 209 13.39 -14.16 -2.33
C SER A 209 14.41 -14.20 -1.19
N ARG A 210 15.64 -13.87 -1.51
CA ARG A 210 16.72 -13.73 -0.55
C ARG A 210 17.55 -12.49 -0.88
N ARG A 211 17.74 -11.63 0.12
CA ARG A 211 18.76 -10.58 0.13
C ARG A 211 19.85 -10.95 1.13
N ALA A 212 21.12 -10.85 0.75
CA ALA A 212 22.22 -10.96 1.68
C ALA A 212 22.27 -9.72 2.60
N GLU A 213 22.84 -9.89 3.81
CA GLU A 213 22.99 -8.78 4.77
C GLU A 213 24.07 -7.79 4.29
N ASP A 214 23.78 -6.49 4.41
CA ASP A 214 24.78 -5.46 4.17
C ASP A 214 25.88 -5.46 5.25
N LYS A 215 27.10 -5.09 4.88
CA LYS A 215 28.19 -4.77 5.79
C LYS A 215 28.24 -3.27 6.13
N ILE A 216 27.10 -2.64 6.09
CA ILE A 216 26.89 -1.21 6.33
C ILE A 216 25.98 -1.07 7.54
N VAL A 217 26.45 -0.43 8.60
CA VAL A 217 25.63 -0.20 9.81
C VAL A 217 24.39 0.63 9.44
N ASN A 218 23.23 0.19 9.94
CA ASN A 218 21.89 0.68 9.55
C ASN A 218 21.51 0.42 8.08
N GLY A 219 22.29 -0.37 7.36
CA GLY A 219 21.97 -0.89 6.04
C GLY A 219 20.91 -2.01 6.08
N TYR A 220 20.75 -2.70 4.96
CA TYR A 220 19.77 -3.76 4.84
C TYR A 220 20.19 -5.00 5.63
N ASN A 221 19.29 -5.51 6.46
CA ASN A 221 19.45 -6.82 7.11
C ASN A 221 19.34 -7.96 6.08
N GLU A 222 19.78 -9.16 6.45
CA GLU A 222 19.45 -10.36 5.66
C GLU A 222 17.94 -10.51 5.66
N GLN A 223 17.37 -10.75 4.46
CA GLN A 223 15.94 -10.96 4.29
C GLN A 223 15.71 -12.25 3.50
N LYS A 224 14.80 -13.08 3.97
CA LYS A 224 14.31 -14.26 3.26
C LYS A 224 12.79 -14.20 3.26
N MET A 225 12.19 -14.25 2.07
CA MET A 225 10.75 -14.30 1.89
C MET A 225 10.36 -15.60 1.18
N ARG A 226 9.30 -16.22 1.67
CA ARG A 226 8.73 -17.45 1.11
C ARG A 226 7.22 -17.32 1.17
N ASN A 227 6.63 -17.06 0.03
CA ASN A 227 5.19 -16.87 -0.09
C ASN A 227 4.60 -17.96 -0.97
N GLY A 228 3.43 -18.44 -0.62
CA GLY A 228 2.68 -19.38 -1.42
C GLY A 228 1.18 -19.13 -1.28
N GLY A 229 0.45 -19.27 -2.38
CA GLY A 229 -0.99 -19.09 -2.41
C GLY A 229 -1.68 -20.04 -3.37
N ILE A 230 -2.91 -20.40 -3.04
CA ILE A 230 -3.82 -21.14 -3.91
C ILE A 230 -5.20 -20.50 -3.85
N THR A 231 -5.82 -20.37 -5.01
CA THR A 231 -7.23 -20.02 -5.17
C THR A 231 -7.93 -21.13 -5.92
N LEU A 232 -9.03 -21.63 -5.37
CA LEU A 232 -9.98 -22.49 -6.09
C LEU A 232 -11.19 -21.65 -6.46
N ASN A 233 -11.51 -21.62 -7.74
CA ASN A 233 -12.65 -20.90 -8.27
C ASN A 233 -13.71 -21.88 -8.71
N PHE A 234 -14.92 -21.76 -8.16
CA PHE A 234 -16.08 -22.59 -8.50
C PHE A 234 -17.18 -21.73 -9.11
N THR A 235 -17.50 -21.99 -10.37
CA THR A 235 -18.49 -21.26 -11.18
C THR A 235 -19.62 -22.21 -11.56
N PRO A 236 -20.63 -22.42 -10.67
CA PRO A 236 -21.72 -23.37 -10.92
C PRO A 236 -22.65 -22.95 -12.06
N ASP A 237 -22.75 -21.67 -12.32
CA ASP A 237 -23.57 -21.03 -13.36
C ASP A 237 -22.96 -19.68 -13.77
N GLU A 238 -23.58 -19.00 -14.73
CA GLU A 238 -23.12 -17.71 -15.27
C GLU A 238 -23.30 -16.53 -14.27
N GLN A 239 -24.12 -16.72 -13.24
CA GLN A 239 -24.47 -15.68 -12.27
C GLN A 239 -23.67 -15.77 -10.97
N ASN A 240 -23.12 -16.93 -10.64
CA ASN A 240 -22.49 -17.17 -9.35
C ASN A 240 -21.05 -17.64 -9.50
N ASP A 241 -20.18 -16.99 -8.78
CA ASP A 241 -18.74 -17.25 -8.73
C ASP A 241 -18.28 -17.32 -7.27
N PHE A 242 -17.53 -18.38 -6.93
CA PHE A 242 -17.02 -18.62 -5.57
C PHE A 242 -15.50 -18.80 -5.62
N ASP A 243 -14.77 -17.96 -4.88
CA ASP A 243 -13.33 -18.11 -4.67
C ASP A 243 -13.04 -18.59 -3.25
N LEU A 244 -12.29 -19.68 -3.15
CA LEU A 244 -11.69 -20.14 -1.91
C LEU A 244 -10.18 -19.87 -1.98
N ASP A 245 -9.71 -18.91 -1.19
CA ASP A 245 -8.31 -18.50 -1.15
C ASP A 245 -7.62 -19.01 0.11
N PHE A 246 -6.39 -19.46 -0.07
CA PHE A 246 -5.43 -19.71 0.98
C PHE A 246 -4.09 -19.10 0.60
N ALA A 247 -3.48 -18.33 1.50
CA ALA A 247 -2.13 -17.81 1.32
C ALA A 247 -1.33 -17.94 2.62
N ARG A 248 -0.03 -18.22 2.49
CA ARG A 248 0.93 -18.22 3.59
C ARG A 248 2.22 -17.55 3.17
N GLU A 249 2.64 -16.57 3.95
CA GLU A 249 3.85 -15.79 3.75
C GLU A 249 4.74 -15.85 4.99
N LEU A 250 6.03 -16.02 4.75
CA LEU A 250 7.05 -16.10 5.79
C LEU A 250 8.17 -15.11 5.45
N GLN A 251 8.56 -14.31 6.44
CA GLN A 251 9.70 -13.42 6.35
C GLN A 251 10.65 -13.67 7.50
N ASP A 252 11.90 -13.97 7.19
CA ASP A 252 13.00 -13.98 8.15
C ASP A 252 13.87 -12.73 7.92
N ARG A 253 14.21 -12.02 8.99
CA ARG A 253 15.07 -10.83 9.00
C ARG A 253 16.15 -10.99 10.05
N ASN A 254 17.42 -10.94 9.62
CA ASN A 254 18.58 -11.13 10.49
C ASN A 254 19.52 -9.94 10.37
N SER A 255 19.99 -9.43 11.53
CA SER A 255 21.00 -8.39 11.61
C SER A 255 22.14 -8.82 12.53
N THR A 256 23.38 -8.74 12.03
CA THR A 256 24.59 -9.18 12.70
C THR A 256 25.41 -7.98 13.15
N PRO A 257 25.91 -7.96 14.41
CA PRO A 257 26.84 -6.94 14.88
C PRO A 257 28.10 -6.88 14.02
N GLY A 258 28.48 -5.66 13.58
CA GLY A 258 29.59 -5.44 12.66
C GLY A 258 29.24 -5.59 11.18
N MET A 259 27.96 -5.88 10.88
CA MET A 259 27.38 -5.86 9.54
C MET A 259 26.26 -4.79 9.47
N SER A 260 25.03 -5.15 9.25
CA SER A 260 23.92 -4.18 9.24
C SER A 260 23.59 -3.58 10.62
N LYS A 261 24.14 -4.14 11.69
CA LYS A 261 23.98 -3.69 13.06
C LYS A 261 25.31 -3.25 13.65
N ALA A 262 25.32 -2.17 14.43
CA ALA A 262 26.52 -1.74 15.14
C ALA A 262 27.01 -2.83 16.10
N THR A 263 28.32 -2.93 16.32
CA THR A 263 28.93 -3.89 17.24
C THR A 263 28.49 -3.67 18.68
N GLU A 264 28.28 -2.41 19.03
CA GLU A 264 27.87 -2.00 20.38
C GLU A 264 26.92 -0.80 20.30
N THR A 265 26.13 -0.62 21.31
CA THR A 265 25.29 0.57 21.50
C THR A 265 25.87 1.36 22.68
N CYS A 266 26.38 2.56 22.38
CA CYS A 266 26.95 3.46 23.38
C CYS A 266 25.93 4.48 23.85
N ARG A 267 25.91 4.72 25.16
CA ARG A 267 25.01 5.67 25.82
C ARG A 267 25.81 6.49 26.82
N GLY A 268 26.20 7.67 26.40
CA GLY A 268 27.21 8.45 27.10
C GLY A 268 28.54 7.70 27.07
N THR A 269 29.12 7.43 28.24
CA THR A 269 30.38 6.69 28.38
C THR A 269 30.22 5.16 28.49
N THR A 270 28.99 4.65 28.57
CA THR A 270 28.74 3.21 28.72
C THR A 270 28.36 2.60 27.38
N CYS A 271 29.15 1.63 26.91
CA CYS A 271 28.87 0.87 25.70
C CYS A 271 28.47 -0.57 26.08
N THR A 272 27.43 -1.07 25.45
CA THR A 272 26.95 -2.44 25.62
C THR A 272 27.07 -3.17 24.29
N PRO A 273 27.73 -4.34 24.23
CA PRO A 273 27.84 -5.15 23.02
C PRO A 273 26.45 -5.53 22.51
N ASN A 274 26.21 -5.38 21.21
CA ASN A 274 25.00 -5.83 20.56
C ASN A 274 25.08 -7.34 20.28
N THR A 275 23.93 -8.00 20.30
CA THR A 275 23.78 -9.39 19.89
C THR A 275 23.11 -9.47 18.52
N LYS A 276 23.25 -10.61 17.83
CA LYS A 276 22.51 -10.89 16.60
C LYS A 276 21.02 -10.73 16.83
N SER A 277 20.32 -10.05 15.93
CA SER A 277 18.87 -9.99 15.89
C SER A 277 18.36 -10.96 14.84
N GLU A 278 17.44 -11.82 15.23
CA GLU A 278 16.71 -12.70 14.33
C GLU A 278 15.23 -12.45 14.58
N THR A 279 14.47 -12.21 13.52
CA THR A 279 13.03 -11.97 13.64
C THR A 279 12.31 -12.67 12.50
N ARG A 280 11.33 -13.48 12.87
CA ARG A 280 10.43 -14.14 11.94
C ARG A 280 9.06 -13.51 12.01
N TYR A 281 8.49 -13.26 10.84
CA TYR A 281 7.09 -12.86 10.68
C TYR A 281 6.38 -13.89 9.81
N GLU A 282 5.22 -14.31 10.26
CA GLU A 282 4.35 -15.24 9.55
C GLU A 282 2.99 -14.60 9.33
N HIS A 283 2.45 -14.77 8.15
CA HIS A 283 1.12 -14.31 7.79
C HIS A 283 0.38 -15.45 7.10
N THR A 284 -0.87 -15.66 7.47
CA THR A 284 -1.72 -16.70 6.88
C THR A 284 -3.11 -16.12 6.67
N THR A 285 -3.64 -16.30 5.47
CA THR A 285 -4.98 -15.83 5.11
C THR A 285 -5.82 -16.98 4.58
N TYR A 286 -7.05 -17.05 5.03
CA TYR A 286 -8.11 -17.90 4.50
C TYR A 286 -9.27 -17.00 4.12
N SER A 287 -9.83 -17.16 2.93
CA SER A 287 -11.06 -16.45 2.58
C SER A 287 -11.96 -17.26 1.66
N LEU A 288 -13.26 -17.05 1.84
CA LEU A 288 -14.29 -17.51 0.92
C LEU A 288 -15.02 -16.26 0.42
N THR A 289 -15.05 -16.09 -0.89
CA THR A 289 -15.72 -14.98 -1.56
C THR A 289 -16.82 -15.54 -2.46
N HIS A 290 -18.00 -14.96 -2.41
CA HIS A 290 -19.08 -15.15 -3.38
C HIS A 290 -19.26 -13.85 -4.16
N SER A 291 -19.27 -13.94 -5.47
CA SER A 291 -19.66 -12.87 -6.40
C SER A 291 -20.89 -13.31 -7.18
N GLY A 292 -21.94 -12.51 -7.11
CA GLY A 292 -23.20 -12.76 -7.82
C GLY A 292 -23.46 -11.64 -8.82
N TYR A 293 -23.83 -12.02 -10.04
CA TYR A 293 -24.09 -11.12 -11.17
C TYR A 293 -25.51 -11.34 -11.69
N TYR A 294 -26.41 -10.44 -11.33
CA TYR A 294 -27.82 -10.51 -11.69
C TYR A 294 -28.20 -9.30 -12.55
N ASP A 295 -29.32 -9.36 -13.24
CA ASP A 295 -29.72 -8.33 -14.20
C ASP A 295 -29.81 -6.92 -13.58
N ASP A 296 -30.35 -6.81 -12.36
CA ASP A 296 -30.58 -5.53 -11.69
C ASP A 296 -29.57 -5.21 -10.59
N PHE A 297 -28.74 -6.18 -10.18
CA PHE A 297 -27.76 -5.96 -9.11
C PHE A 297 -26.59 -6.95 -9.16
N ASN A 298 -25.46 -6.51 -8.66
CA ASN A 298 -24.33 -7.37 -8.34
C ASN A 298 -24.15 -7.46 -6.82
N THR A 299 -23.67 -8.59 -6.34
CA THR A 299 -23.35 -8.78 -4.93
C THR A 299 -21.96 -9.35 -4.77
N THR A 300 -21.25 -8.90 -3.76
CA THR A 300 -19.98 -9.50 -3.33
C THR A 300 -20.01 -9.70 -1.84
N SER A 301 -19.84 -10.94 -1.41
CA SER A 301 -19.77 -11.30 0.01
C SER A 301 -18.50 -12.06 0.28
N TYR A 302 -17.80 -11.75 1.36
CA TYR A 302 -16.68 -12.57 1.78
C TYR A 302 -16.59 -12.73 3.28
N ILE A 303 -16.01 -13.85 3.69
CA ILE A 303 -15.47 -14.06 5.03
C ILE A 303 -13.98 -14.31 4.91
N GLN A 304 -13.19 -13.57 5.68
CA GLN A 304 -11.74 -13.70 5.71
C GLN A 304 -11.28 -13.91 7.15
N GLN A 305 -10.40 -14.87 7.34
CA GLN A 305 -9.61 -15.05 8.55
C GLN A 305 -8.15 -14.76 8.21
N GLU A 306 -7.57 -13.81 8.91
CA GLU A 306 -6.17 -13.41 8.78
C GLU A 306 -5.47 -13.68 10.10
N GLU A 307 -4.33 -14.36 10.06
CA GLU A 307 -3.47 -14.62 11.19
C GLU A 307 -2.08 -14.05 10.91
N THR A 308 -1.59 -13.21 11.81
CA THR A 308 -0.21 -12.69 11.80
C THR A 308 0.50 -13.15 13.06
N ASN A 309 1.70 -13.71 12.93
CA ASN A 309 2.49 -14.24 14.01
C ASN A 309 3.90 -13.67 13.98
N ASN A 310 4.41 -13.26 15.14
CA ASN A 310 5.80 -12.92 15.39
C ASN A 310 6.27 -13.81 16.54
N PRO A 311 6.78 -15.02 16.25
CA PRO A 311 7.11 -16.01 17.27
C PRO A 311 8.26 -15.56 18.18
N ASP A 312 9.22 -14.77 17.67
CA ASP A 312 10.37 -14.31 18.44
C ASP A 312 9.98 -13.31 19.53
N ARG A 313 8.81 -12.69 19.39
CA ARG A 313 8.23 -11.77 20.38
C ARG A 313 6.98 -12.34 21.04
N GLU A 314 6.63 -13.58 20.75
CA GLU A 314 5.44 -14.25 21.28
C GLU A 314 4.14 -13.46 21.04
N MET A 315 4.04 -12.83 19.86
CA MET A 315 2.89 -12.02 19.45
C MET A 315 2.11 -12.72 18.35
N ARG A 316 0.78 -12.79 18.48
CA ARG A 316 -0.11 -13.35 17.45
C ARG A 316 -1.40 -12.55 17.37
N SER A 317 -1.77 -12.15 16.16
CA SER A 317 -3.00 -11.42 15.87
C SER A 317 -3.91 -12.24 14.97
N TYR A 318 -5.20 -12.19 15.25
CA TYR A 318 -6.25 -12.80 14.44
C TYR A 318 -7.27 -11.70 14.08
N ASN A 319 -7.58 -11.59 12.80
CA ASN A 319 -8.61 -10.70 12.30
C ASN A 319 -9.60 -11.52 11.49
N THR A 320 -10.86 -11.53 11.91
CA THR A 320 -11.95 -12.13 11.17
C THR A 320 -12.81 -11.01 10.61
N THR A 321 -13.02 -11.00 9.31
CA THR A 321 -13.84 -10.00 8.63
C THR A 321 -14.92 -10.70 7.82
N PHE A 322 -16.17 -10.31 8.02
CA PHE A 322 -17.27 -10.59 7.11
C PHE A 322 -17.68 -9.28 6.45
N ASN A 323 -17.85 -9.30 5.13
CA ASN A 323 -18.28 -8.15 4.34
C ASN A 323 -19.32 -8.58 3.31
N ASN A 324 -20.36 -7.78 3.14
CA ASN A 324 -21.30 -7.90 2.04
C ASN A 324 -21.47 -6.53 1.40
N GLN A 325 -21.48 -6.49 0.09
CA GLN A 325 -21.69 -5.29 -0.71
C GLN A 325 -22.59 -5.63 -1.89
N ASN A 326 -23.57 -4.79 -2.13
CA ASN A 326 -24.53 -4.94 -3.22
C ASN A 326 -24.53 -3.66 -4.05
N GLN A 327 -24.41 -3.78 -5.37
CA GLN A 327 -24.61 -2.70 -6.32
C GLN A 327 -25.92 -2.90 -7.04
N ILE A 328 -26.78 -1.89 -6.98
CA ILE A 328 -28.12 -1.91 -7.57
C ILE A 328 -28.13 -0.88 -8.70
N PHE A 329 -28.46 -1.30 -9.91
CA PHE A 329 -28.48 -0.46 -11.09
C PHE A 329 -29.91 0.05 -11.34
N LEU A 330 -30.11 1.36 -11.17
CA LEU A 330 -31.41 2.03 -11.32
C LEU A 330 -31.20 3.14 -12.34
N ALA A 331 -31.82 3.10 -13.50
CA ALA A 331 -31.77 4.16 -14.52
C ALA A 331 -30.50 5.08 -14.46
N ASP A 332 -30.61 6.21 -13.75
CA ASP A 332 -29.53 7.20 -13.61
C ASP A 332 -28.74 7.03 -12.30
N HIS A 333 -28.99 5.99 -11.50
CA HIS A 333 -28.35 5.75 -10.22
C HIS A 333 -27.65 4.39 -10.17
N THR A 334 -26.46 4.37 -9.60
CA THR A 334 -25.82 3.13 -9.15
C THR A 334 -25.69 3.20 -7.64
N LEU A 335 -26.52 2.42 -6.96
CA LEU A 335 -26.59 2.41 -5.51
C LEU A 335 -25.74 1.27 -4.96
N THR A 336 -24.74 1.59 -4.14
CA THR A 336 -23.93 0.61 -3.38
C THR A 336 -24.38 0.57 -1.94
N LEU A 337 -24.84 -0.60 -1.48
CA LEU A 337 -25.24 -0.84 -0.10
C LEU A 337 -24.40 -1.96 0.49
N GLY A 338 -23.93 -1.78 1.72
CA GLY A 338 -23.10 -2.82 2.32
C GLY A 338 -23.10 -2.84 3.82
N GLY A 339 -22.61 -3.95 4.33
CA GLY A 339 -22.39 -4.19 5.75
C GLY A 339 -21.10 -4.96 5.99
N GLN A 340 -20.47 -4.67 7.12
CA GLN A 340 -19.21 -5.29 7.52
C GLN A 340 -19.28 -5.64 9.00
N TYR A 341 -18.72 -6.78 9.36
CA TYR A 341 -18.42 -7.15 10.74
C TYR A 341 -16.94 -7.53 10.84
N ARG A 342 -16.26 -7.05 11.88
CA ARG A 342 -14.86 -7.34 12.14
C ARG A 342 -14.66 -7.73 13.59
N TYR A 343 -13.90 -8.80 13.80
CA TYR A 343 -13.46 -9.24 15.12
C TYR A 343 -11.93 -9.32 15.14
N GLU A 344 -11.32 -8.60 16.07
CA GLU A 344 -9.87 -8.53 16.27
C GLU A 344 -9.50 -9.19 17.59
N LYS A 345 -8.45 -10.01 17.57
CA LYS A 345 -7.90 -10.65 18.76
C LYS A 345 -6.38 -10.60 18.68
N LEU A 346 -5.77 -9.99 19.68
CA LEU A 346 -4.34 -9.95 19.86
C LEU A 346 -3.97 -10.81 21.07
N ARG A 347 -2.99 -11.70 20.90
CA ARG A 347 -2.24 -12.32 21.97
C ARG A 347 -0.82 -11.77 21.92
N ASP A 348 -0.31 -11.27 23.04
CA ASP A 348 0.97 -10.60 23.12
C ASP A 348 1.54 -10.77 24.52
N ASN A 349 2.58 -11.59 24.64
CA ASN A 349 3.29 -11.82 25.89
C ASN A 349 4.30 -10.70 26.21
N GLY A 350 4.43 -9.71 25.30
CA GLY A 350 5.31 -8.55 25.47
C GLY A 350 4.69 -7.40 26.27
N ASN A 351 3.60 -7.64 27.02
CA ASN A 351 3.11 -6.67 27.99
C ASN A 351 4.10 -6.52 29.15
N GLN A 352 4.64 -5.33 29.32
CA GLN A 352 5.70 -5.03 30.28
C GLN A 352 5.20 -4.20 31.46
N LEU A 353 3.89 -4.02 31.59
CA LEU A 353 3.29 -3.37 32.76
C LEU A 353 3.15 -4.38 33.89
N GLU A 354 3.96 -4.25 34.93
CA GLU A 354 3.95 -5.17 36.07
C GLU A 354 2.58 -5.25 36.76
N ALA A 355 1.89 -4.12 36.86
CA ALA A 355 0.55 -4.04 37.45
C ALA A 355 -0.54 -4.73 36.61
N ALA A 356 -0.24 -5.25 35.41
CA ALA A 356 -1.22 -5.84 34.51
C ALA A 356 -1.53 -7.32 34.81
N ASP A 357 -0.91 -7.91 35.84
CA ASP A 357 -1.13 -9.29 36.29
C ASP A 357 -1.15 -10.33 35.16
N GLY A 358 -0.16 -10.22 34.24
CA GLY A 358 0.01 -11.16 33.12
C GLY A 358 -1.02 -11.03 32.00
N LEU A 359 -1.74 -9.90 31.89
CA LEU A 359 -2.66 -9.66 30.76
C LEU A 359 -1.90 -9.77 29.44
N ASN A 360 -2.28 -10.73 28.61
CA ASN A 360 -1.66 -10.99 27.31
C ASN A 360 -2.66 -11.14 26.16
N LYS A 361 -3.95 -10.86 26.41
CA LYS A 361 -5.01 -11.02 25.42
C LYS A 361 -5.90 -9.77 25.35
N LEU A 362 -6.02 -9.20 24.18
CA LEU A 362 -6.92 -8.09 23.88
C LEU A 362 -7.86 -8.48 22.73
N THR A 363 -9.12 -8.06 22.82
CA THR A 363 -10.11 -8.33 21.78
C THR A 363 -10.96 -7.09 21.53
N ARG A 364 -11.49 -6.98 20.30
CA ARG A 364 -12.43 -5.93 19.91
C ARG A 364 -13.31 -6.42 18.77
N TRP A 365 -14.58 -6.07 18.80
CA TRP A 365 -15.48 -6.19 17.66
C TRP A 365 -15.88 -4.82 17.14
N SER A 366 -16.15 -4.76 15.86
CA SER A 366 -16.78 -3.61 15.21
C SER A 366 -17.70 -4.08 14.10
N TRP A 367 -18.71 -3.28 13.78
CA TRP A 367 -19.56 -3.50 12.62
C TRP A 367 -19.90 -2.17 11.96
N ALA A 368 -20.24 -2.23 10.67
CA ALA A 368 -20.57 -1.04 9.90
C ALA A 368 -21.68 -1.31 8.91
N LEU A 369 -22.43 -0.25 8.61
CA LEU A 369 -23.35 -0.17 7.48
C LEU A 369 -22.92 1.01 6.62
N PHE A 370 -22.96 0.85 5.30
CA PHE A 370 -22.63 1.92 4.38
C PHE A 370 -23.54 1.94 3.15
N ALA A 371 -23.72 3.13 2.63
CA ALA A 371 -24.45 3.39 1.42
C ALA A 371 -23.74 4.46 0.60
N GLU A 372 -23.66 4.27 -0.71
CA GLU A 372 -23.15 5.23 -1.66
C GLU A 372 -24.05 5.23 -2.90
N ASP A 373 -24.40 6.40 -3.38
CA ASP A 373 -25.17 6.60 -4.60
C ASP A 373 -24.33 7.39 -5.62
N GLU A 374 -24.11 6.80 -6.76
CA GLU A 374 -23.57 7.47 -7.94
C GLU A 374 -24.73 7.86 -8.86
N TRP A 375 -25.06 9.15 -8.87
CA TRP A 375 -26.17 9.71 -9.62
C TRP A 375 -25.68 10.45 -10.87
N ALA A 376 -25.98 9.90 -12.03
CA ALA A 376 -25.78 10.56 -13.33
C ALA A 376 -26.85 11.66 -13.52
N MET A 377 -26.62 12.83 -12.90
CA MET A 377 -27.57 13.97 -12.93
C MET A 377 -27.81 14.49 -14.33
N THR A 378 -26.78 14.42 -15.19
CA THR A 378 -26.83 14.73 -16.62
C THR A 378 -25.87 13.80 -17.36
N GLU A 379 -25.90 13.79 -18.69
CA GLU A 379 -24.94 13.05 -19.53
C GLU A 379 -23.46 13.44 -19.25
N SER A 380 -23.22 14.65 -18.75
CA SER A 380 -21.88 15.18 -18.51
C SER A 380 -21.51 15.32 -17.04
N PHE A 381 -22.45 15.19 -16.10
CA PHE A 381 -22.20 15.41 -14.69
C PHE A 381 -22.74 14.27 -13.81
N THR A 382 -21.85 13.66 -13.06
CA THR A 382 -22.15 12.61 -12.08
C THR A 382 -21.81 13.10 -10.67
N LEU A 383 -22.74 12.93 -9.74
CA LEU A 383 -22.58 13.24 -8.33
C LEU A 383 -22.57 11.93 -7.53
N THR A 384 -21.52 11.71 -6.73
CA THR A 384 -21.43 10.58 -5.80
C THR A 384 -21.62 11.08 -4.38
N GLY A 385 -22.56 10.50 -3.66
CA GLY A 385 -22.80 10.75 -2.24
C GLY A 385 -22.69 9.46 -1.45
N GLY A 386 -21.87 9.43 -0.41
CA GLY A 386 -21.65 8.24 0.42
C GLY A 386 -21.72 8.56 1.91
N LEU A 387 -22.19 7.59 2.68
CA LEU A 387 -22.22 7.64 4.14
C LEU A 387 -21.96 6.27 4.73
N ARG A 388 -21.05 6.21 5.68
CA ARG A 388 -20.80 5.00 6.47
C ARG A 388 -20.96 5.29 7.95
N MET A 389 -21.57 4.36 8.64
CA MET A 389 -21.67 4.29 10.09
C MET A 389 -20.86 3.09 10.58
N ASP A 390 -19.87 3.36 11.41
CA ASP A 390 -19.10 2.33 12.10
C ASP A 390 -19.47 2.33 13.58
N LYS A 391 -19.78 1.17 14.13
CA LYS A 391 -19.97 0.94 15.55
C LYS A 391 -18.82 0.10 16.08
N ASP A 392 -18.04 0.69 16.96
CA ASP A 392 -16.90 0.04 17.62
C ASP A 392 -17.23 -0.29 19.07
N GLN A 393 -16.74 -1.42 19.57
CA GLN A 393 -16.92 -1.87 20.95
C GLN A 393 -16.48 -0.82 21.97
N ASN A 394 -15.35 -0.14 21.70
CA ASN A 394 -14.70 0.78 22.64
C ASN A 394 -14.99 2.26 22.36
N TYR A 395 -15.22 2.62 21.09
CA TYR A 395 -15.26 4.02 20.65
C TYR A 395 -16.64 4.51 20.18
N GLY A 396 -17.67 3.69 20.39
CA GLY A 396 -19.04 4.08 20.03
C GLY A 396 -19.27 4.14 18.53
N THR A 397 -20.00 5.16 18.09
CA THR A 397 -20.41 5.31 16.69
C THR A 397 -19.64 6.42 16.01
N ASN A 398 -19.08 6.13 14.82
CA ASN A 398 -18.42 7.07 13.94
C ASN A 398 -19.13 7.14 12.60
N TRP A 399 -19.23 8.36 12.04
CA TRP A 399 -19.83 8.61 10.74
C TRP A 399 -18.76 9.17 9.79
N THR A 400 -18.69 8.62 8.59
CA THR A 400 -17.75 9.04 7.55
C THR A 400 -18.52 9.37 6.26
N PRO A 401 -18.90 10.65 6.08
CA PRO A 401 -19.55 11.12 4.85
C PRO A 401 -18.54 11.32 3.74
N ARG A 402 -19.03 11.24 2.49
CA ARG A 402 -18.32 11.56 1.26
C ARG A 402 -19.26 12.23 0.27
N GLY A 403 -18.78 13.24 -0.43
CA GLY A 403 -19.46 13.84 -1.57
C GLY A 403 -18.45 14.16 -2.66
N TYR A 404 -18.70 13.72 -3.90
CA TYR A 404 -17.74 13.86 -4.98
C TYR A 404 -18.46 14.08 -6.32
N GLY A 405 -18.01 15.07 -7.10
CA GLY A 405 -18.53 15.36 -8.43
C GLY A 405 -17.51 15.02 -9.52
N VAL A 406 -18.00 14.50 -10.63
CA VAL A 406 -17.25 14.30 -11.89
C VAL A 406 -18.01 15.00 -13.00
N TRP A 407 -17.37 15.98 -13.64
CA TRP A 407 -17.97 16.79 -14.68
C TRP A 407 -17.14 16.77 -15.96
N HIS A 408 -17.65 16.17 -17.01
CA HIS A 408 -17.11 16.23 -18.37
C HIS A 408 -17.49 17.57 -18.98
N LEU A 409 -16.62 18.59 -18.82
CA LEU A 409 -16.83 19.96 -19.31
C LEU A 409 -16.87 20.01 -20.85
N ALA A 410 -16.10 19.16 -21.50
CA ALA A 410 -16.01 18.94 -22.92
C ALA A 410 -15.40 17.54 -23.17
N GLU A 411 -15.37 17.09 -24.42
CA GLU A 411 -14.81 15.78 -24.80
C GLU A 411 -13.37 15.52 -24.25
N GLN A 412 -12.59 16.61 -24.13
CA GLN A 412 -11.19 16.55 -23.70
C GLN A 412 -10.97 17.02 -22.26
N TRP A 413 -11.97 17.54 -21.57
CA TRP A 413 -11.83 18.17 -20.28
C TRP A 413 -12.74 17.55 -19.24
N THR A 414 -12.15 17.04 -18.16
CA THR A 414 -12.88 16.52 -17.00
C THR A 414 -12.46 17.29 -15.74
N LEU A 415 -13.43 17.85 -15.05
CA LEU A 415 -13.30 18.45 -13.73
C LEU A 415 -13.81 17.45 -12.68
N LYS A 416 -13.01 17.16 -11.69
CA LYS A 416 -13.39 16.31 -10.56
C LYS A 416 -13.18 17.07 -9.26
N GLY A 417 -13.96 16.78 -8.24
CA GLY A 417 -13.71 17.33 -6.93
C GLY A 417 -14.70 16.87 -5.89
N GLY A 418 -14.28 16.95 -4.64
CA GLY A 418 -15.15 16.54 -3.56
C GLY A 418 -14.53 16.67 -2.19
N VAL A 419 -15.30 16.21 -1.21
CA VAL A 419 -14.97 16.19 0.20
C VAL A 419 -15.15 14.77 0.72
N SER A 420 -14.16 14.26 1.43
CA SER A 420 -14.19 12.90 2.00
C SER A 420 -13.70 12.92 3.44
N ALA A 421 -14.46 12.31 4.35
CA ALA A 421 -14.05 12.10 5.71
C ALA A 421 -13.29 10.77 5.85
N GLY A 422 -12.34 10.74 6.78
CA GLY A 422 -11.62 9.55 7.16
C GLY A 422 -11.54 9.40 8.67
N TYR A 423 -11.37 8.17 9.14
CA TYR A 423 -11.10 7.94 10.55
C TYR A 423 -10.21 6.72 10.74
N ARG A 424 -9.54 6.68 11.91
CA ARG A 424 -8.77 5.54 12.38
C ARG A 424 -9.05 5.30 13.85
N ALA A 425 -9.50 4.08 14.18
CA ALA A 425 -9.64 3.66 15.56
C ALA A 425 -8.26 3.42 16.19
N PRO A 426 -8.05 3.75 17.49
CA PRO A 426 -6.83 3.41 18.18
C PRO A 426 -6.54 1.91 18.14
N ASP A 427 -5.28 1.51 18.14
CA ASP A 427 -4.89 0.09 18.17
C ASP A 427 -5.27 -0.55 19.51
N LEU A 428 -5.41 -1.87 19.55
CA LEU A 428 -5.80 -2.61 20.76
C LEU A 428 -4.90 -2.28 21.97
N ARG A 429 -3.59 -2.18 21.76
CA ARG A 429 -2.62 -1.83 22.82
C ARG A 429 -2.75 -0.39 23.27
N GLN A 430 -3.00 0.52 22.33
CA GLN A 430 -3.11 1.94 22.64
C GLN A 430 -4.29 2.25 23.56
N SER A 431 -5.35 1.48 23.46
CA SER A 431 -6.61 1.67 24.19
C SER A 431 -6.72 0.89 25.50
N SER A 432 -5.68 0.18 25.91
CA SER A 432 -5.72 -0.62 27.14
C SER A 432 -4.89 0.03 28.26
N ALA A 433 -5.55 0.45 29.34
CA ALA A 433 -4.87 0.96 30.54
C ALA A 433 -3.98 -0.12 31.23
N SER A 434 -4.25 -1.40 30.95
CA SER A 434 -3.47 -2.53 31.46
C SER A 434 -2.42 -2.98 30.47
N TRP A 435 -2.03 -2.15 29.51
CA TRP A 435 -0.97 -2.42 28.55
C TRP A 435 0.15 -1.41 28.68
N GLY A 436 1.38 -1.88 28.92
CA GLY A 436 2.58 -1.07 28.98
C GLY A 436 3.67 -1.58 28.06
N GLN A 437 4.38 -0.65 27.44
CA GLN A 437 5.55 -0.94 26.62
C GLN A 437 6.77 -0.21 27.18
N VAL A 438 7.81 -0.94 27.58
CA VAL A 438 9.07 -0.37 28.02
C VAL A 438 9.72 0.43 26.89
N THR A 439 10.22 1.59 27.24
CA THR A 439 10.91 2.54 26.38
C THR A 439 12.10 3.16 27.13
N GLY A 440 12.82 4.12 26.53
CA GLY A 440 14.01 4.69 27.18
C GLY A 440 15.31 4.01 26.77
N GLY A 441 15.20 2.96 25.95
CA GLY A 441 16.32 2.31 25.30
C GLY A 441 17.28 1.60 26.27
N GLY A 442 16.79 1.13 27.43
CA GLY A 442 17.57 0.41 28.45
C GLY A 442 18.49 1.27 29.33
N ARG A 443 18.45 2.60 29.20
CA ARG A 443 19.14 3.54 30.10
C ARG A 443 18.28 3.99 31.26
N LEU A 444 17.02 4.27 30.93
CA LEU A 444 16.00 4.71 31.83
C LEU A 444 14.93 3.63 31.85
N ASP A 445 14.43 3.35 33.01
CA ASP A 445 13.28 2.50 33.20
C ASP A 445 12.01 3.30 32.89
N GLY A 446 11.70 3.40 31.61
CA GLY A 446 10.57 4.17 31.11
C GLY A 446 9.50 3.28 30.51
N ILE A 447 8.23 3.66 30.67
CA ILE A 447 7.10 2.92 30.14
C ILE A 447 6.11 3.85 29.41
N ILE A 448 5.53 3.35 28.33
CA ILE A 448 4.40 3.97 27.64
C ILE A 448 3.16 3.17 27.99
N VAL A 449 2.14 3.81 28.52
CA VAL A 449 0.89 3.16 28.94
C VAL A 449 -0.24 3.49 27.96
N GLY A 450 -1.07 2.50 27.69
CA GLY A 450 -2.29 2.67 26.89
C GLY A 450 -3.35 3.47 27.65
N ASN A 451 -4.29 4.06 26.91
CA ASN A 451 -5.33 4.92 27.46
C ASN A 451 -6.71 4.53 26.88
N PRO A 452 -7.65 4.08 27.72
CA PRO A 452 -8.99 3.70 27.28
C PRO A 452 -9.87 4.90 26.86
N ASP A 453 -9.47 6.14 27.24
CA ASP A 453 -10.20 7.36 26.92
C ASP A 453 -9.82 7.95 25.55
N LEU A 454 -8.97 7.26 24.79
CA LEU A 454 -8.60 7.66 23.44
C LEU A 454 -9.82 7.74 22.53
N LYS A 455 -9.84 8.76 21.69
CA LYS A 455 -10.81 8.94 20.61
C LYS A 455 -10.21 8.50 19.29
N PRO A 456 -11.02 8.06 18.33
CA PRO A 456 -10.56 7.85 16.97
C PRO A 456 -9.96 9.11 16.35
N GLU A 457 -8.88 8.94 15.61
CA GLU A 457 -8.29 9.97 14.78
C GLU A 457 -9.21 10.26 13.58
N LYS A 458 -9.34 11.51 13.16
CA LYS A 458 -10.26 11.92 12.08
C LYS A 458 -9.57 12.83 11.09
N SER A 459 -9.98 12.70 9.83
CA SER A 459 -9.57 13.62 8.75
C SER A 459 -10.77 14.09 7.94
N LEU A 460 -10.65 15.28 7.37
CA LEU A 460 -11.52 15.80 6.33
C LEU A 460 -10.62 16.27 5.19
N SER A 461 -10.80 15.69 4.02
CA SER A 461 -10.01 16.03 2.83
C SER A 461 -10.92 16.65 1.77
N GLU A 462 -10.45 17.72 1.19
CA GLU A 462 -11.04 18.42 0.06
C GLU A 462 -10.08 18.33 -1.12
N GLU A 463 -10.59 18.07 -2.32
CA GLU A 463 -9.77 18.08 -3.52
C GLU A 463 -10.53 18.60 -4.74
N ILE A 464 -9.78 19.16 -5.67
CA ILE A 464 -10.24 19.53 -7.00
C ILE A 464 -9.17 19.13 -8.02
N ALA A 465 -9.58 18.46 -9.09
CA ALA A 465 -8.71 18.00 -10.15
C ALA A 465 -9.25 18.43 -11.52
N LEU A 466 -8.38 18.96 -12.34
CA LEU A 466 -8.66 19.23 -13.74
C LEU A 466 -7.81 18.29 -14.59
N ILE A 467 -8.46 17.52 -15.45
CA ILE A 467 -7.84 16.55 -16.35
C ILE A 467 -8.12 16.95 -17.77
N TRP A 468 -7.08 16.97 -18.58
CA TRP A 468 -7.16 17.18 -20.02
C TRP A 468 -6.58 16.00 -20.77
N ASP A 469 -7.28 15.54 -21.80
CA ASP A 469 -6.84 14.47 -22.68
C ASP A 469 -7.29 14.79 -24.09
N ASN A 470 -6.36 14.79 -25.03
CA ASN A 470 -6.71 15.05 -26.43
C ASN A 470 -7.35 13.85 -27.14
N ASN A 471 -7.62 12.76 -26.42
CA ASN A 471 -8.18 11.50 -26.90
C ASN A 471 -7.32 10.81 -27.99
N ASP A 472 -6.03 11.14 -28.06
CA ASP A 472 -5.08 10.58 -29.02
C ASP A 472 -3.76 10.21 -28.34
N ASN A 473 -2.91 11.17 -28.08
CA ASN A 473 -1.54 10.90 -27.68
C ASN A 473 -1.04 11.73 -26.50
N LEU A 474 -1.83 12.65 -25.97
CA LEU A 474 -1.38 13.60 -24.96
C LEU A 474 -2.43 13.79 -23.87
N ASN A 475 -2.04 13.59 -22.61
CA ASN A 475 -2.87 13.86 -21.45
C ASN A 475 -2.10 14.60 -20.36
N ALA A 476 -2.82 15.39 -19.57
CA ALA A 476 -2.29 16.13 -18.44
C ALA A 476 -3.35 16.28 -17.35
N GLY A 477 -2.91 16.35 -16.10
CA GLY A 477 -3.80 16.55 -14.97
C GLY A 477 -3.14 17.37 -13.87
N VAL A 478 -3.95 18.13 -13.15
CA VAL A 478 -3.54 18.86 -11.95
C VAL A 478 -4.59 18.64 -10.87
N THR A 479 -4.15 18.27 -9.69
CA THR A 479 -4.99 18.08 -8.50
C THR A 479 -4.48 18.97 -7.37
N LEU A 480 -5.37 19.77 -6.79
CA LEU A 480 -5.14 20.49 -5.55
C LEU A 480 -5.83 19.74 -4.41
N PHE A 481 -5.18 19.55 -3.30
CA PHE A 481 -5.77 18.88 -2.13
C PHE A 481 -5.44 19.61 -0.84
N ASN A 482 -6.35 19.49 0.11
CA ASN A 482 -6.22 19.98 1.49
C ASN A 482 -6.85 18.97 2.44
N THR A 483 -6.12 18.54 3.46
CA THR A 483 -6.58 17.58 4.47
C THR A 483 -6.38 18.15 5.86
N ASP A 484 -7.47 18.35 6.59
CA ASP A 484 -7.47 18.64 8.01
C ASP A 484 -7.50 17.36 8.83
N PHE A 485 -6.60 17.27 9.80
CA PHE A 485 -6.44 16.11 10.66
C PHE A 485 -6.64 16.51 12.13
N LYS A 486 -7.41 15.72 12.88
CA LYS A 486 -7.78 15.98 14.28
C LYS A 486 -7.61 14.74 15.14
N ASP A 487 -7.45 14.97 16.44
CA ASP A 487 -7.38 13.94 17.48
C ASP A 487 -6.23 12.95 17.25
N LYS A 488 -5.09 13.42 16.72
CA LYS A 488 -3.91 12.59 16.52
C LYS A 488 -3.49 11.93 17.84
N ILE A 489 -3.26 10.61 17.79
CA ILE A 489 -2.74 9.87 18.93
C ILE A 489 -1.23 10.06 19.00
N THR A 490 -0.75 10.50 20.14
CA THR A 490 0.68 10.72 20.42
C THR A 490 1.02 10.32 21.85
N GLU A 491 2.27 10.51 22.23
CA GLU A 491 2.81 10.22 23.55
C GLU A 491 3.09 11.55 24.27
N VAL A 492 2.59 11.67 25.49
CA VAL A 492 2.89 12.80 26.36
C VAL A 492 3.52 12.31 27.64
N ARG A 493 4.58 12.96 28.06
CA ARG A 493 5.29 12.65 29.28
C ARG A 493 4.43 12.97 30.49
N ARG A 494 4.06 11.97 31.31
CA ARG A 494 3.34 12.12 32.57
C ARG A 494 4.25 12.64 33.69
N CYS A 495 5.46 12.08 33.75
CA CYS A 495 6.46 12.33 34.79
C CYS A 495 7.87 12.01 34.30
N ASN A 496 8.91 12.49 34.99
CA ASN A 496 10.31 12.38 34.57
C ASN A 496 11.25 11.98 35.72
N SER A 497 10.75 11.42 36.81
CA SER A 497 11.58 10.98 37.95
C SER A 497 10.91 9.84 38.69
N SER A 498 11.67 8.81 39.04
CA SER A 498 11.19 7.70 39.86
C SER A 498 10.79 8.13 41.28
N SER A 499 11.19 9.32 41.72
CA SER A 499 10.72 9.94 42.98
C SER A 499 9.36 10.65 42.84
N ASP A 500 8.86 10.85 41.65
CA ASP A 500 7.54 11.44 41.40
C ASP A 500 6.46 10.35 41.56
N PRO A 501 5.49 10.52 42.48
CA PRO A 501 4.40 9.55 42.65
C PRO A 501 3.63 9.26 41.34
N ALA A 502 3.57 10.19 40.40
CA ALA A 502 2.96 9.99 39.09
C ALA A 502 3.71 8.98 38.21
N CYS A 503 4.96 8.67 38.54
CA CYS A 503 5.76 7.64 37.89
C CYS A 503 5.62 6.25 38.54
N THR A 504 4.85 6.12 39.62
CA THR A 504 4.60 4.82 40.26
C THR A 504 3.32 4.20 39.71
N ILE A 505 3.42 2.97 39.21
CA ILE A 505 2.28 2.17 38.73
C ILE A 505 2.36 0.82 39.45
N GLY A 506 1.33 0.52 40.27
CA GLY A 506 1.40 -0.61 41.18
C GLY A 506 2.52 -0.41 42.21
N ASP A 507 3.40 -1.39 42.36
CA ASP A 507 4.54 -1.34 43.26
C ASP A 507 5.85 -0.87 42.58
N HIS A 508 5.81 -0.56 41.28
CA HIS A 508 6.99 -0.21 40.48
C HIS A 508 7.05 1.32 40.20
N SER A 509 8.20 1.92 40.45
CA SER A 509 8.49 3.33 40.18
C SER A 509 9.42 3.47 38.99
N TYR A 510 8.90 3.99 37.89
CA TYR A 510 9.63 4.20 36.64
C TYR A 510 10.41 5.52 36.65
N ASP A 511 11.54 5.57 35.94
CA ASP A 511 12.26 6.85 35.70
C ASP A 511 11.39 7.84 34.92
N PHE A 512 10.49 7.33 34.08
CA PHE A 512 9.45 8.13 33.45
C PHE A 512 8.28 7.28 32.96
N VAL A 513 7.11 7.91 32.92
CA VAL A 513 5.90 7.35 32.30
C VAL A 513 5.41 8.27 31.21
N SER A 514 5.04 7.71 30.07
CA SER A 514 4.33 8.41 28.98
C SER A 514 2.94 7.83 28.81
N ASP A 515 1.96 8.71 28.61
CA ASP A 515 0.59 8.35 28.28
C ASP A 515 0.32 8.49 26.80
N ARG A 516 -0.54 7.64 26.28
CA ARG A 516 -1.19 7.84 24.99
C ARG A 516 -2.34 8.83 25.13
N VAL A 517 -2.33 9.89 24.33
CA VAL A 517 -3.35 10.94 24.37
C VAL A 517 -3.72 11.38 22.96
N ASN A 518 -4.94 11.88 22.81
CA ASN A 518 -5.31 12.62 21.60
C ASN A 518 -4.89 14.07 21.80
N VAL A 519 -3.93 14.50 21.03
CA VAL A 519 -3.55 15.92 20.94
C VAL A 519 -3.53 16.28 19.46
N ASP A 520 -3.53 17.56 19.22
CA ASP A 520 -3.11 18.13 17.96
C ASP A 520 -4.09 18.02 16.79
N LYS A 521 -4.17 19.16 16.16
CA LYS A 521 -4.68 19.33 14.80
C LYS A 521 -3.48 19.52 13.89
N ALA A 522 -3.58 18.94 12.71
CA ALA A 522 -2.60 19.12 11.65
C ALA A 522 -3.31 19.36 10.32
N ASN A 523 -2.61 19.98 9.39
CA ASN A 523 -3.07 20.20 8.04
C ASN A 523 -2.02 19.67 7.06
N MET A 524 -2.44 18.97 6.03
CA MET A 524 -1.63 18.57 4.88
C MET A 524 -2.27 19.13 3.63
N ARG A 525 -1.48 19.79 2.79
CA ARG A 525 -1.95 20.39 1.54
C ARG A 525 -0.92 20.24 0.44
N GLY A 526 -1.36 20.27 -0.79
CA GLY A 526 -0.42 20.14 -1.89
C GLY A 526 -1.04 20.20 -3.28
N VAL A 527 -0.15 19.97 -4.23
CA VAL A 527 -0.45 19.94 -5.65
C VAL A 527 0.16 18.68 -6.24
N GLU A 528 -0.62 17.95 -7.03
CA GLU A 528 -0.16 16.83 -7.84
C GLU A 528 -0.38 17.19 -9.30
N SER A 529 0.60 16.94 -10.16
CA SER A 529 0.49 17.10 -11.60
C SER A 529 0.92 15.82 -12.28
N THR A 530 0.23 15.45 -13.34
CA THR A 530 0.53 14.28 -14.17
C THR A 530 0.60 14.72 -15.64
N PHE A 531 1.46 14.03 -16.38
CA PHE A 531 1.66 14.27 -17.80
C PHE A 531 1.97 12.95 -18.49
N GLY A 532 1.33 12.69 -19.62
CA GLY A 532 1.56 11.54 -20.47
C GLY A 532 1.58 11.95 -21.94
N TRP A 533 2.59 11.52 -22.69
CA TRP A 533 2.74 11.81 -24.11
C TRP A 533 3.27 10.59 -24.87
N LYS A 534 2.43 10.07 -25.75
CA LYS A 534 2.83 9.10 -26.77
C LYS A 534 3.47 9.89 -27.92
N ILE A 535 4.80 10.14 -27.83
CA ILE A 535 5.58 10.96 -28.78
C ILE A 535 5.50 10.34 -30.19
N THR A 536 5.62 9.02 -30.23
CA THR A 536 5.39 8.18 -31.41
C THR A 536 4.66 6.91 -30.98
N ARG A 537 4.36 6.02 -31.93
CA ARG A 537 3.81 4.69 -31.59
C ARG A 537 4.73 3.86 -30.69
N ASP A 538 6.03 4.11 -30.79
CA ASP A 538 7.07 3.33 -30.12
C ASP A 538 7.75 4.06 -28.96
N VAL A 539 7.42 5.35 -28.74
CA VAL A 539 8.01 6.18 -27.68
C VAL A 539 6.92 6.80 -26.83
N ASN A 540 6.93 6.44 -25.55
CA ASN A 540 6.01 6.98 -24.57
C ASN A 540 6.78 7.69 -23.44
N TRP A 541 6.36 8.89 -23.09
CA TRP A 541 6.91 9.68 -22.01
C TRP A 541 5.85 10.00 -20.98
N THR A 542 6.15 9.69 -19.72
CA THR A 542 5.29 10.04 -18.58
C THR A 542 6.08 10.84 -17.56
N ALA A 543 5.41 11.78 -16.92
CA ALA A 543 5.98 12.55 -15.82
C ALA A 543 4.92 12.87 -14.79
N ASN A 544 5.34 13.00 -13.53
CA ASN A 544 4.49 13.56 -12.48
C ASN A 544 5.31 14.40 -11.51
N TYR A 545 4.64 15.36 -10.92
CA TYR A 545 5.19 16.23 -9.91
C TYR A 545 4.25 16.33 -8.73
N THR A 546 4.80 16.29 -7.52
CA THR A 546 4.04 16.46 -6.28
C THR A 546 4.73 17.50 -5.40
N TYR A 547 3.95 18.46 -4.94
CA TYR A 547 4.29 19.35 -3.84
C TYR A 547 3.41 19.00 -2.64
N THR A 548 4.01 18.77 -1.47
CA THR A 548 3.28 18.48 -0.24
C THR A 548 3.86 19.27 0.92
N GLU A 549 3.00 19.89 1.69
CA GLU A 549 3.32 20.61 2.93
C GLU A 549 2.45 20.10 4.07
N SER A 550 3.06 19.89 5.25
CA SER A 550 2.32 19.58 6.48
C SER A 550 2.60 20.63 7.54
N GLU A 551 1.59 20.93 8.36
CA GLU A 551 1.70 21.91 9.45
C GLU A 551 0.92 21.45 10.67
N GLN A 552 1.54 21.50 11.84
CA GLN A 552 0.86 21.31 13.12
C GLN A 552 0.07 22.58 13.47
N LYS A 553 -1.23 22.44 13.69
CA LYS A 553 -2.14 23.58 13.95
C LYS A 553 -2.39 23.82 15.43
N SER A 554 -1.90 22.94 16.31
CA SER A 554 -2.03 23.06 17.77
C SER A 554 -0.86 22.39 18.48
N GLY A 555 -0.81 22.53 19.80
CA GLY A 555 0.24 21.93 20.63
C GLY A 555 1.54 22.73 20.67
N GLN A 556 2.55 22.17 21.31
CA GLN A 556 3.85 22.79 21.57
C GLN A 556 4.59 23.21 20.29
N PHE A 557 4.38 22.49 19.18
CA PHE A 557 5.05 22.71 17.91
C PHE A 557 4.11 23.28 16.84
N SER A 558 3.09 24.06 17.26
CA SER A 558 2.18 24.74 16.32
C SER A 558 2.97 25.61 15.32
N GLY A 559 2.60 25.54 14.05
CA GLY A 559 3.29 26.19 12.94
C GLY A 559 4.50 25.42 12.38
N LYS A 560 4.90 24.31 13.01
CA LYS A 560 5.99 23.45 12.52
C LYS A 560 5.46 22.28 11.65
N PRO A 561 6.28 21.74 10.73
CA PRO A 561 5.90 20.55 9.97
C PRO A 561 5.62 19.35 10.88
N LEU A 562 4.69 18.49 10.44
CA LEU A 562 4.30 17.30 11.20
C LEU A 562 5.17 16.08 10.83
N ASN A 563 5.37 15.83 9.55
CA ASN A 563 5.96 14.59 9.06
C ASN A 563 7.25 14.85 8.26
N LYS A 564 8.17 13.86 8.32
CA LYS A 564 9.38 13.81 7.48
C LYS A 564 9.01 13.47 6.05
N MET A 565 8.67 14.49 5.25
CA MET A 565 8.24 14.31 3.88
C MET A 565 9.03 15.21 2.94
N PRO A 566 9.42 14.72 1.74
CA PRO A 566 9.94 15.59 0.71
C PRO A 566 8.87 16.59 0.28
N LYS A 567 9.19 17.90 0.33
CA LYS A 567 8.28 18.94 -0.14
C LYS A 567 8.01 18.85 -1.64
N HIS A 568 9.03 18.47 -2.39
CA HIS A 568 8.98 18.37 -3.85
C HIS A 568 9.37 16.96 -4.27
N MET A 569 8.58 16.36 -5.11
CA MET A 569 8.89 15.09 -5.78
C MET A 569 8.66 15.24 -7.27
N PHE A 570 9.55 14.68 -8.05
CA PHE A 570 9.38 14.58 -9.50
C PHE A 570 9.78 13.19 -9.97
N ASN A 571 8.91 12.56 -10.73
CA ASN A 571 9.18 11.28 -11.36
C ASN A 571 8.96 11.42 -12.86
N THR A 572 9.81 10.83 -13.66
CA THR A 572 9.61 10.75 -15.11
C THR A 572 10.14 9.44 -15.66
N THR A 573 9.45 8.92 -16.65
CA THR A 573 9.79 7.66 -17.32
C THR A 573 9.67 7.86 -18.82
N LEU A 574 10.67 7.39 -19.55
CA LEU A 574 10.67 7.29 -21.01
C LEU A 574 10.74 5.81 -21.39
N ASP A 575 9.77 5.34 -22.13
CA ASP A 575 9.69 3.97 -22.68
C ASP A 575 9.85 4.04 -24.20
N TRP A 576 10.75 3.21 -24.75
CA TRP A 576 11.02 3.14 -26.18
C TRP A 576 11.05 1.69 -26.67
N GLN A 577 10.09 1.34 -27.52
CA GLN A 577 10.06 0.07 -28.24
C GLN A 577 10.92 0.21 -29.50
N ALA A 578 12.20 -0.14 -29.42
CA ALA A 578 13.15 0.08 -30.52
C ALA A 578 12.91 -0.90 -31.70
N THR A 579 12.48 -2.12 -31.39
CA THR A 579 12.03 -3.13 -32.35
C THR A 579 10.86 -3.92 -31.76
N PRO A 580 10.13 -4.76 -32.51
CA PRO A 580 9.07 -5.59 -31.93
C PRO A 580 9.52 -6.44 -30.73
N ASP A 581 10.79 -6.82 -30.69
CA ASP A 581 11.35 -7.71 -29.66
C ASP A 581 12.18 -6.99 -28.61
N VAL A 582 12.61 -5.73 -28.85
CA VAL A 582 13.53 -5.01 -27.96
C VAL A 582 12.93 -3.68 -27.54
N GLY A 583 12.77 -3.52 -26.24
CA GLY A 583 12.35 -2.25 -25.62
C GLY A 583 13.40 -1.73 -24.63
N PHE A 584 13.47 -0.42 -24.49
CA PHE A 584 14.29 0.29 -23.51
C PHE A 584 13.39 1.16 -22.64
N TRP A 585 13.77 1.34 -21.40
CA TRP A 585 13.13 2.30 -20.52
C TRP A 585 14.18 3.07 -19.71
N SER A 586 13.84 4.29 -19.34
CA SER A 586 14.60 5.07 -18.39
C SER A 586 13.66 5.73 -17.39
N ARG A 587 14.10 5.84 -16.14
CA ARG A 587 13.34 6.42 -15.04
C ARG A 587 14.22 7.40 -14.25
N LEU A 588 13.66 8.52 -13.86
CA LEU A 588 14.28 9.48 -12.96
C LEU A 588 13.33 9.76 -11.80
N ASN A 589 13.80 9.59 -10.59
CA ASN A 589 13.08 9.92 -9.36
C ASN A 589 13.87 10.99 -8.60
N LEU A 590 13.31 12.19 -8.50
CA LEU A 590 13.82 13.27 -7.66
C LEU A 590 13.02 13.32 -6.36
N ARG A 591 13.72 13.29 -5.25
CA ARG A 591 13.18 13.51 -3.90
C ARG A 591 13.79 14.80 -3.37
N GLY A 592 12.94 15.80 -3.16
CA GLY A 592 13.34 17.07 -2.62
C GLY A 592 13.79 16.98 -1.17
N LYS A 593 14.33 18.05 -0.64
CA LYS A 593 14.66 18.17 0.78
C LYS A 593 13.41 17.86 1.62
N THR A 594 13.56 17.02 2.64
CA THR A 594 12.47 16.78 3.59
C THR A 594 12.36 17.93 4.58
N SER A 595 11.15 18.17 5.10
CA SER A 595 10.93 19.13 6.19
C SER A 595 11.57 18.63 7.49
N GLU A 596 11.76 19.56 8.44
CA GLU A 596 11.77 19.18 9.85
C GLU A 596 10.51 18.37 10.17
N TYR A 597 10.56 17.53 11.18
CA TYR A 597 9.42 16.68 11.54
C TYR A 597 9.35 16.43 13.04
N LEU A 598 8.15 16.12 13.51
CA LEU A 598 7.93 15.70 14.89
C LEU A 598 8.35 14.23 15.06
N SER A 599 9.44 14.03 15.81
CA SER A 599 9.90 12.71 16.24
C SER A 599 9.49 12.50 17.69
N ARG A 600 8.45 11.72 17.92
CA ARG A 600 7.86 11.47 19.24
C ARG A 600 7.54 12.77 20.01
N THR A 601 8.50 13.30 20.77
CA THR A 601 8.33 14.44 21.68
C THR A 601 9.19 15.67 21.34
N SER A 602 9.93 15.63 20.23
CA SER A 602 10.83 16.72 19.80
C SER A 602 10.87 16.88 18.30
N MET A 603 11.25 18.08 17.82
CA MET A 603 11.50 18.32 16.40
C MET A 603 12.87 17.77 16.00
N SER A 604 12.91 17.04 14.89
CA SER A 604 14.12 16.53 14.25
C SER A 604 14.37 17.21 12.90
N GLN A 605 15.63 17.26 12.49
CA GLN A 605 16.03 17.88 11.24
C GLN A 605 15.57 17.08 10.02
N GLY A 606 15.29 17.79 8.93
CA GLY A 606 15.04 17.17 7.62
C GLY A 606 16.33 16.69 6.95
N THR A 607 16.18 15.96 5.85
CA THR A 607 17.27 15.39 5.05
C THR A 607 17.43 16.12 3.72
N PRO A 608 18.63 16.12 3.11
CA PRO A 608 18.86 16.75 1.80
C PRO A 608 18.06 16.09 0.67
N SER A 609 18.01 16.76 -0.47
CA SER A 609 17.44 16.19 -1.70
C SER A 609 18.40 15.18 -2.34
N TYR A 610 17.82 14.24 -3.10
CA TYR A 610 18.58 13.32 -3.94
C TYR A 610 17.81 12.96 -5.21
N THR A 611 18.57 12.51 -6.22
CA THR A 611 18.01 12.03 -7.48
C THR A 611 18.59 10.65 -7.77
N GLN A 612 17.73 9.73 -8.20
CA GLN A 612 18.13 8.43 -8.73
C GLN A 612 17.68 8.33 -10.19
N VAL A 613 18.54 7.74 -11.00
CA VAL A 613 18.29 7.46 -12.41
C VAL A 613 18.48 5.98 -12.64
N ASP A 614 17.49 5.36 -13.26
CA ASP A 614 17.50 3.95 -13.62
C ASP A 614 17.32 3.81 -15.12
N VAL A 615 17.95 2.79 -15.72
CA VAL A 615 17.78 2.44 -17.12
C VAL A 615 17.67 0.92 -17.27
N GLY A 616 16.94 0.48 -18.25
CA GLY A 616 16.82 -0.94 -18.51
C GLY A 616 16.37 -1.27 -19.91
N LEU A 617 16.45 -2.54 -20.20
CA LEU A 617 16.02 -3.12 -21.45
C LEU A 617 15.17 -4.36 -21.19
N ARG A 618 14.29 -4.66 -22.15
CA ARG A 618 13.56 -5.91 -22.27
C ARG A 618 13.80 -6.50 -23.64
N TYR A 619 13.92 -7.82 -23.69
CA TYR A 619 14.12 -8.57 -24.91
C TYR A 619 13.19 -9.79 -24.95
N ASN A 620 12.24 -9.76 -25.85
CA ASN A 620 11.39 -10.91 -26.16
C ASN A 620 12.18 -11.88 -27.05
N ALA A 621 12.90 -12.84 -26.43
CA ALA A 621 13.70 -13.82 -27.16
C ALA A 621 12.82 -14.71 -28.04
N ASN A 622 11.57 -14.94 -27.62
CA ASN A 622 10.48 -15.54 -28.38
C ASN A 622 9.15 -15.23 -27.64
N LYS A 623 8.03 -15.72 -28.17
CA LYS A 623 6.69 -15.50 -27.60
C LYS A 623 6.50 -15.98 -26.15
N ASN A 624 7.38 -16.84 -25.65
CA ASN A 624 7.30 -17.44 -24.33
C ASN A 624 8.41 -16.96 -23.37
N LEU A 625 9.48 -16.34 -23.90
CA LEU A 625 10.67 -15.98 -23.11
C LEU A 625 10.97 -14.50 -23.21
N LEU A 626 10.78 -13.79 -22.09
CA LEU A 626 11.19 -12.42 -21.87
C LEU A 626 12.47 -12.40 -21.04
N VAL A 627 13.46 -11.64 -21.48
CA VAL A 627 14.70 -11.33 -20.74
C VAL A 627 14.70 -9.84 -20.41
N THR A 628 14.99 -9.51 -19.16
CA THR A 628 15.10 -8.12 -18.69
C THR A 628 16.49 -7.87 -18.14
N ALA A 629 17.01 -6.67 -18.33
CA ALA A 629 18.22 -6.22 -17.68
C ALA A 629 18.07 -4.74 -17.28
N GLY A 630 18.65 -4.36 -16.16
CA GLY A 630 18.55 -2.99 -15.67
C GLY A 630 19.79 -2.56 -14.89
N VAL A 631 20.10 -1.27 -14.97
CA VAL A 631 21.05 -0.59 -14.11
C VAL A 631 20.28 0.43 -13.30
N TYR A 632 20.24 0.22 -12.01
CA TYR A 632 19.53 1.08 -11.07
C TYR A 632 20.52 1.99 -10.36
N ASN A 633 20.08 3.23 -10.07
CA ASN A 633 20.92 4.28 -9.52
C ASN A 633 22.21 4.46 -10.37
N VAL A 634 22.03 4.70 -11.68
CA VAL A 634 23.13 4.84 -12.66
C VAL A 634 24.17 5.87 -12.24
N LEU A 635 23.73 6.92 -11.53
CA LEU A 635 24.61 7.99 -11.05
C LEU A 635 25.39 7.61 -9.79
N ASP A 636 25.16 6.41 -9.26
CA ASP A 636 25.73 5.90 -8.00
C ASP A 636 25.57 6.88 -6.83
N LYS A 637 24.39 7.50 -6.72
CA LYS A 637 24.13 8.42 -5.63
C LYS A 637 24.14 7.68 -4.31
N GLN A 638 25.09 8.01 -3.45
CA GLN A 638 25.22 7.44 -2.12
C GLN A 638 24.17 8.06 -1.20
N ILE A 639 23.36 7.20 -0.56
CA ILE A 639 22.35 7.55 0.44
C ILE A 639 22.73 6.81 1.71
N ASP A 640 23.45 7.51 2.58
CA ASP A 640 23.98 6.98 3.85
C ASP A 640 23.12 7.42 5.04
N TYR A 641 23.27 6.70 6.16
CA TYR A 641 22.49 6.92 7.36
C TYR A 641 22.74 8.29 8.00
N ASP A 642 23.99 8.74 8.04
CA ASP A 642 24.37 9.98 8.75
C ASP A 642 23.77 11.21 8.07
N THR A 643 23.68 11.19 6.74
CA THR A 643 23.16 12.31 5.93
C THR A 643 21.64 12.24 5.73
N TYR A 644 21.11 11.04 5.50
CA TYR A 644 19.74 10.84 5.05
C TYR A 644 18.84 10.14 6.07
N ASP A 645 19.40 9.73 7.23
CA ASP A 645 18.70 8.94 8.25
C ASP A 645 18.11 7.64 7.68
N THR A 646 18.74 7.13 6.62
CA THR A 646 18.41 5.87 5.95
C THR A 646 19.57 5.44 5.06
N VAL A 647 19.65 4.15 4.76
CA VAL A 647 20.58 3.60 3.76
C VAL A 647 19.77 3.08 2.59
N LEU A 648 20.13 3.53 1.38
CA LEU A 648 19.59 2.97 0.13
C LEU A 648 20.74 2.38 -0.70
N ASP A 649 20.40 1.42 -1.56
CA ASP A 649 21.37 0.79 -2.47
C ASP A 649 22.02 1.81 -3.40
N GLY A 650 23.32 1.67 -3.60
CA GLY A 650 24.09 2.34 -4.63
C GLY A 650 23.73 1.82 -6.03
N ARG A 651 24.68 1.97 -6.99
CA ARG A 651 24.50 1.39 -8.33
C ARG A 651 24.41 -0.14 -8.25
N ARG A 652 23.42 -0.70 -8.95
CA ARG A 652 23.21 -2.14 -8.99
C ARG A 652 22.72 -2.60 -10.36
N TYR A 653 22.98 -3.85 -10.66
CA TYR A 653 22.70 -4.49 -11.94
C TYR A 653 21.73 -5.63 -11.71
N THR A 654 20.60 -5.63 -12.41
CA THR A 654 19.61 -6.70 -12.33
C THR A 654 19.47 -7.38 -13.68
N VAL A 655 19.43 -8.70 -13.68
CA VAL A 655 19.11 -9.53 -14.86
C VAL A 655 17.97 -10.46 -14.45
N GLY A 656 16.94 -10.50 -15.27
CA GLY A 656 15.76 -11.33 -15.04
C GLY A 656 15.34 -12.10 -16.31
N MET A 657 14.65 -13.20 -16.09
CA MET A 657 14.05 -14.03 -17.15
C MET A 657 12.65 -14.44 -16.72
N THR A 658 11.69 -14.30 -17.63
CA THR A 658 10.31 -14.78 -17.45
C THR A 658 9.97 -15.76 -18.57
N TYR A 659 9.64 -16.99 -18.20
CA TYR A 659 9.10 -17.98 -19.13
C TYR A 659 7.59 -18.09 -18.92
N SER A 660 6.81 -17.85 -19.97
CA SER A 660 5.34 -17.95 -19.98
C SER A 660 4.88 -19.11 -20.86
N PHE A 661 3.86 -19.84 -20.44
CA PHE A 661 3.31 -21.01 -21.13
C PHE A 661 1.79 -21.04 -21.15
#